data_1cfa7899bcbd88b48e67110891923d30
#
_entry.id   1cfa7899bcbd88b48e67110891923d30
#
_cell.length_a   1.000
_cell.length_b   1.000
_cell.length_c   1.000
_cell.angle_alpha   90.00
_cell.angle_beta   90.00
_cell.angle_gamma   90.00
#
_symmetry.space_group_name_H-M   'P 1'
#
loop_
_entity.id
_entity.type
_entity.pdbx_description
1 polymer ?
#
loop_
_entity_poly.entity_id
_entity_poly.type
_entity_poly.pdbx_seq_one_letter_code
_entity_poly.pdbx_strand_id
1 'polypeptide(L)'
;MRQNYDDRKIVKQYREIARQIVKKEDLYKNMDQAELCEQTNFWREKFKTKPMTDRDKINIFALAREAASRIIGLDAVVVQLIGALVLGDGKVAEMKTGEGKTLMSLFVMFIEVMRGNRVHLVTANEYLARRDREEIGQVLEYLGVSVALNESGLDIAQKKAIYTADVIYGTASEFGFDYLRDNMVRQKEDKVQSGLDFVLIDEADSILIDEARTPLLISDRKEEDLSLYHTANKLVKKMMKDDYEMEEHKRFVWLNDAGIEKAQKFWGVESLYSAEAQSELRITMLLMRAHFLMHKDKDYVVLDDEVLIIDPHTGRALPGRRFNDGLHQAIEAKEGVEVKEESRTLATITIQNYFRMYKKISGMTGTAKTEEEEFRQIYNMDVVVIPTNLRVNREDMQDDIFYTKKEKGRAIVYEVSWRYEKGQPTLIGTSSIKSNEWISGLLDAAGIPHQVLNAKNHAQEAEIIAKAGKRGMVTLATNMAGRGTDIKLDPDVHKLGGLAVIGTERHESRRIDLQLMGRSGRRGDPGFSKFMISLEDDLLEQFESKSWEKLSAKLKRKAPRDGKPVNSRKIHAVVVDAQKRLEGANYDIRKDLLSYDEVIDLQRKMVYKERDLLLERNKLGVSSEKILREVAEYSFIHPSDIPEEELEIYYSRQKELLGGTKFPISFDQVTLMEPREVVEEIVSWHKKERNKFPAETIAAIEREVYLNLMDQMWVMHLDAMVQLREGIHLRAYGQQDPLVMYQKEGAQLFEKFQADYHFYFAHALLELDPDGLIQG
;
A
#
# COMPACT_ATOMS: atom_id res chain seq x y z
N MET A 1 21.04 10.10 -24.23
CA MET A 1 22.12 11.13 -24.28
C MET A 1 21.68 12.50 -23.76
N ARG A 2 20.50 13.02 -24.05
CA ARG A 2 20.03 14.31 -23.49
C ARG A 2 19.84 14.26 -21.96
N GLN A 3 19.24 13.23 -21.40
CA GLN A 3 19.01 13.08 -19.95
C GLN A 3 20.29 13.12 -19.11
N ASN A 4 21.35 12.41 -19.51
CA ASN A 4 22.65 12.47 -18.82
C ASN A 4 23.32 13.87 -18.89
N TYR A 5 22.90 14.71 -19.82
CA TYR A 5 23.40 16.08 -19.93
C TYR A 5 22.73 17.00 -18.92
N ASP A 6 21.44 16.83 -18.70
CA ASP A 6 20.67 17.62 -17.74
C ASP A 6 21.09 17.32 -16.30
N ASP A 7 21.29 16.05 -15.93
CA ASP A 7 21.81 15.66 -14.63
C ASP A 7 23.18 16.30 -14.34
N ARG A 8 24.08 16.28 -15.32
CA ARG A 8 25.41 16.89 -15.17
C ARG A 8 25.36 18.41 -14.99
N LYS A 9 24.39 19.07 -15.62
CA LYS A 9 24.20 20.51 -15.48
C LYS A 9 23.70 20.87 -14.09
N ILE A 10 22.70 20.13 -13.58
CA ILE A 10 22.16 20.29 -12.22
C ILE A 10 23.25 20.04 -11.18
N VAL A 11 23.96 18.92 -11.28
CA VAL A 11 25.07 18.58 -10.37
C VAL A 11 26.18 19.64 -10.40
N LYS A 12 26.48 20.20 -11.57
CA LYS A 12 27.49 21.28 -11.70
C LYS A 12 27.04 22.56 -10.98
N GLN A 13 25.78 22.96 -11.13
CA GLN A 13 25.21 24.12 -10.47
C GLN A 13 25.24 23.95 -8.94
N TYR A 14 24.75 22.82 -8.43
CA TYR A 14 24.71 22.56 -6.99
C TYR A 14 26.10 22.35 -6.38
N ARG A 15 27.07 21.87 -7.16
CA ARG A 15 28.47 21.76 -6.70
C ARG A 15 29.05 23.12 -6.30
N GLU A 16 28.70 24.16 -7.02
CA GLU A 16 29.19 25.52 -6.71
C GLU A 16 28.54 26.00 -5.39
N ILE A 17 27.24 25.79 -5.20
CA ILE A 17 26.54 26.11 -3.95
C ILE A 17 27.11 25.27 -2.78
N ALA A 18 27.29 23.98 -2.96
CA ALA A 18 27.84 23.08 -1.94
C ALA A 18 29.27 23.49 -1.51
N ARG A 19 30.13 23.94 -2.46
CA ARG A 19 31.46 24.46 -2.11
C ARG A 19 31.39 25.75 -1.30
N GLN A 20 30.40 26.60 -1.56
CA GLN A 20 30.20 27.83 -0.78
C GLN A 20 29.73 27.52 0.63
N ILE A 21 28.91 26.47 0.82
CA ILE A 21 28.49 25.98 2.15
C ILE A 21 29.73 25.55 2.94
N VAL A 22 30.57 24.69 2.37
CA VAL A 22 31.82 24.24 3.04
C VAL A 22 32.71 25.39 3.42
N LYS A 23 32.87 26.42 2.55
CA LYS A 23 33.68 27.60 2.85
C LYS A 23 33.15 28.46 4.01
N LYS A 24 31.92 28.27 4.42
CA LYS A 24 31.31 28.99 5.56
C LYS A 24 31.39 28.25 6.90
N GLU A 25 32.26 27.26 6.99
CA GLU A 25 32.48 26.47 8.20
C GLU A 25 32.76 27.33 9.44
N ASP A 26 33.58 28.37 9.32
CA ASP A 26 33.93 29.23 10.45
C ASP A 26 32.79 30.17 10.91
N LEU A 27 31.70 30.29 10.16
CA LEU A 27 30.64 31.27 10.44
C LEU A 27 29.94 30.98 11.78
N TYR A 28 29.73 29.72 12.09
CA TYR A 28 28.97 29.27 13.27
C TYR A 28 29.83 28.59 14.33
N LYS A 29 31.13 28.38 14.07
CA LYS A 29 32.05 27.61 14.90
C LYS A 29 32.22 28.13 16.32
N ASN A 30 32.13 29.44 16.51
CA ASN A 30 32.32 30.09 17.80
C ASN A 30 30.99 30.38 18.54
N MET A 31 29.85 30.08 17.95
CA MET A 31 28.52 30.26 18.55
C MET A 31 28.23 29.13 19.54
N ASP A 32 27.60 29.44 20.66
CA ASP A 32 27.09 28.43 21.55
C ASP A 32 25.74 27.86 21.07
N GLN A 33 25.17 26.89 21.79
CA GLN A 33 23.90 26.26 21.44
C GLN A 33 22.75 27.27 21.40
N ALA A 34 22.70 28.19 22.37
CA ALA A 34 21.62 29.18 22.45
C ALA A 34 21.66 30.12 21.24
N GLU A 35 22.85 30.58 20.85
CA GLU A 35 23.06 31.39 19.67
C GLU A 35 22.67 30.66 18.37
N LEU A 36 22.99 29.36 18.25
CA LEU A 36 22.57 28.54 17.09
C LEU A 36 21.05 28.38 17.04
N CYS A 37 20.38 28.19 18.19
CA CYS A 37 18.92 28.18 18.26
C CYS A 37 18.30 29.54 17.90
N GLU A 38 18.92 30.67 18.31
CA GLU A 38 18.48 32.00 17.88
C GLU A 38 18.59 32.17 16.35
N GLN A 39 19.65 31.66 15.73
CA GLN A 39 19.76 31.63 14.27
C GLN A 39 18.64 30.81 13.62
N THR A 40 18.30 29.66 14.18
CA THR A 40 17.18 28.84 13.70
C THR A 40 15.86 29.62 13.77
N ASN A 41 15.58 30.27 14.88
CA ASN A 41 14.37 31.10 15.05
C ASN A 41 14.35 32.28 14.08
N PHE A 42 15.51 32.95 13.88
CA PHE A 42 15.65 34.03 12.90
C PHE A 42 15.26 33.56 11.47
N TRP A 43 15.72 32.37 11.05
CA TRP A 43 15.38 31.84 9.73
C TRP A 43 13.90 31.47 9.63
N ARG A 44 13.30 30.88 10.67
CA ARG A 44 11.85 30.58 10.70
C ARG A 44 11.01 31.85 10.54
N GLU A 45 11.32 32.90 11.31
CA GLU A 45 10.57 34.16 11.23
C GLU A 45 10.75 34.84 9.87
N LYS A 46 11.96 34.84 9.33
CA LYS A 46 12.25 35.44 8.02
C LYS A 46 11.40 34.84 6.90
N PHE A 47 11.23 33.52 6.88
CA PHE A 47 10.51 32.86 5.78
C PHE A 47 9.00 32.79 5.95
N LYS A 48 8.46 33.27 7.03
CA LYS A 48 7.02 33.60 7.11
C LYS A 48 6.60 34.69 6.13
N THR A 49 7.52 35.60 5.78
CA THR A 49 7.21 36.79 4.98
C THR A 49 8.04 36.94 3.72
N LYS A 50 9.17 36.25 3.59
CA LYS A 50 10.11 36.43 2.47
C LYS A 50 10.44 35.09 1.80
N PRO A 51 10.55 35.04 0.46
CA PRO A 51 11.00 33.85 -0.22
C PRO A 51 12.48 33.54 0.09
N MET A 52 12.83 32.25 0.11
CA MET A 52 14.19 31.79 0.37
C MET A 52 15.07 31.95 -0.87
N THR A 53 16.25 32.56 -0.70
CA THR A 53 17.28 32.72 -1.74
C THR A 53 18.37 31.64 -1.63
N ASP A 54 19.21 31.48 -2.67
CA ASP A 54 20.35 30.55 -2.62
C ASP A 54 21.37 30.95 -1.55
N ARG A 55 21.54 32.24 -1.28
CA ARG A 55 22.39 32.73 -0.18
C ARG A 55 21.85 32.29 1.20
N ASP A 56 20.54 32.26 1.36
CA ASP A 56 19.90 31.78 2.57
C ASP A 56 20.11 30.29 2.73
N LYS A 57 19.92 29.49 1.66
CA LYS A 57 20.20 28.05 1.67
C LYS A 57 21.65 27.75 2.11
N ILE A 58 22.62 28.51 1.60
CA ILE A 58 24.04 28.36 1.96
C ILE A 58 24.24 28.56 3.47
N ASN A 59 23.64 29.59 4.07
CA ASN A 59 23.79 29.87 5.49
C ASN A 59 23.10 28.81 6.36
N ILE A 60 21.86 28.41 5.98
CA ILE A 60 21.10 27.38 6.71
C ILE A 60 21.84 26.03 6.67
N PHE A 61 22.36 25.64 5.51
CA PHE A 61 23.12 24.39 5.40
C PHE A 61 24.46 24.46 6.16
N ALA A 62 25.12 25.62 6.21
CA ALA A 62 26.33 25.79 7.02
C ALA A 62 26.01 25.66 8.53
N LEU A 63 24.86 26.20 8.99
CA LEU A 63 24.39 26.03 10.38
C LEU A 63 24.13 24.56 10.73
N ALA A 64 23.41 23.83 9.88
CA ALA A 64 23.12 22.41 10.08
C ALA A 64 24.43 21.56 10.04
N ARG A 65 25.39 21.92 9.17
CA ARG A 65 26.68 21.24 9.08
C ARG A 65 27.49 21.38 10.36
N GLU A 66 27.56 22.58 10.93
CA GLU A 66 28.23 22.83 12.22
C GLU A 66 27.58 22.02 13.34
N ALA A 67 26.26 21.99 13.43
CA ALA A 67 25.56 21.20 14.43
C ALA A 67 25.83 19.68 14.27
N ALA A 68 25.86 19.16 13.04
CA ALA A 68 26.20 17.75 12.78
C ALA A 68 27.64 17.43 13.21
N SER A 69 28.59 18.31 12.90
CA SER A 69 29.98 18.15 13.33
C SER A 69 30.12 18.06 14.86
N ARG A 70 29.38 18.91 15.60
CA ARG A 70 29.44 18.92 17.07
C ARG A 70 28.79 17.72 17.73
N ILE A 71 27.62 17.31 17.23
CA ILE A 71 26.78 16.31 17.93
C ILE A 71 27.14 14.89 17.53
N ILE A 72 27.33 14.65 16.24
CA ILE A 72 27.61 13.29 15.71
C ILE A 72 29.01 13.14 15.12
N GLY A 73 29.85 14.19 15.17
CA GLY A 73 31.24 14.15 14.69
C GLY A 73 31.35 13.92 13.17
N LEU A 74 30.34 14.27 12.39
CA LEU A 74 30.30 14.07 10.94
C LEU A 74 30.23 15.40 10.19
N ASP A 75 31.23 15.63 9.35
CA ASP A 75 31.26 16.74 8.42
C ASP A 75 30.70 16.33 7.06
N ALA A 76 29.59 16.95 6.66
CA ALA A 76 29.00 16.67 5.36
C ALA A 76 29.95 17.06 4.22
N VAL A 77 30.18 16.12 3.30
CA VAL A 77 31.00 16.33 2.11
C VAL A 77 30.18 16.94 0.96
N VAL A 78 30.88 17.50 -0.01
CA VAL A 78 30.26 18.22 -1.16
C VAL A 78 29.19 17.40 -1.87
N VAL A 79 29.37 16.10 -2.05
CA VAL A 79 28.38 15.24 -2.74
C VAL A 79 27.08 15.06 -1.94
N GLN A 80 27.17 15.00 -0.61
CA GLN A 80 26.00 14.94 0.27
C GLN A 80 25.20 16.25 0.25
N LEU A 81 25.90 17.39 0.24
CA LEU A 81 25.26 18.71 0.10
C LEU A 81 24.58 18.88 -1.27
N ILE A 82 25.19 18.36 -2.36
CA ILE A 82 24.54 18.32 -3.68
C ILE A 82 23.26 17.50 -3.62
N GLY A 83 23.31 16.30 -3.02
CA GLY A 83 22.12 15.45 -2.86
C GLY A 83 21.02 16.13 -2.06
N ALA A 84 21.38 16.81 -0.95
CA ALA A 84 20.42 17.55 -0.14
C ALA A 84 19.76 18.71 -0.92
N LEU A 85 20.51 19.42 -1.78
CA LEU A 85 19.96 20.45 -2.65
C LEU A 85 18.98 19.87 -3.69
N VAL A 86 19.30 18.70 -4.26
CA VAL A 86 18.41 17.98 -5.18
C VAL A 86 17.10 17.60 -4.48
N LEU A 87 17.18 17.05 -3.27
CA LEU A 87 16.00 16.74 -2.46
C LEU A 87 15.19 18.00 -2.11
N GLY A 88 15.88 19.09 -1.76
CA GLY A 88 15.25 20.38 -1.49
C GLY A 88 14.45 20.96 -2.66
N ASP A 89 14.62 20.45 -3.88
CA ASP A 89 13.85 20.82 -5.07
C ASP A 89 12.75 19.81 -5.45
N GLY A 90 12.42 18.85 -4.58
CA GLY A 90 11.33 17.90 -4.83
C GLY A 90 11.72 16.81 -5.85
N LYS A 91 12.95 16.35 -5.84
CA LYS A 91 13.47 15.34 -6.77
C LYS A 91 13.94 14.09 -6.05
N VAL A 92 14.23 13.04 -6.81
CA VAL A 92 14.88 11.83 -6.30
C VAL A 92 16.39 11.98 -6.45
N ALA A 93 17.11 11.87 -5.33
CA ALA A 93 18.56 11.80 -5.32
C ALA A 93 19.02 10.33 -5.35
N GLU A 94 19.56 9.88 -6.50
CA GLU A 94 20.23 8.59 -6.55
C GLU A 94 21.65 8.75 -6.02
N MET A 95 21.89 8.30 -4.78
CA MET A 95 23.20 8.27 -4.14
C MET A 95 23.55 6.84 -3.75
N LYS A 96 24.73 6.37 -4.19
CA LYS A 96 25.16 5.00 -3.93
C LYS A 96 25.13 4.66 -2.44
N THR A 97 24.82 3.41 -2.13
CA THR A 97 24.75 2.91 -0.76
C THR A 97 26.09 3.12 -0.04
N GLY A 98 26.05 3.57 1.22
CA GLY A 98 27.25 3.88 2.01
C GLY A 98 27.80 5.30 1.85
N GLU A 99 27.31 6.13 0.92
CA GLU A 99 27.76 7.53 0.72
C GLU A 99 27.17 8.53 1.77
N GLY A 100 26.36 8.05 2.72
CA GLY A 100 25.82 8.85 3.83
C GLY A 100 24.50 9.56 3.51
N LYS A 101 23.52 8.86 2.93
CA LYS A 101 22.17 9.35 2.69
C LYS A 101 21.50 9.86 3.97
N THR A 102 21.70 9.18 5.09
CA THR A 102 21.15 9.58 6.40
C THR A 102 21.59 10.97 6.83
N LEU A 103 22.91 11.31 6.66
CA LEU A 103 23.37 12.67 6.92
C LEU A 103 22.82 13.69 5.93
N MET A 104 22.60 13.30 4.67
CA MET A 104 22.00 14.15 3.65
C MET A 104 20.56 14.56 4.03
N SER A 105 19.78 13.67 4.66
CA SER A 105 18.41 13.96 5.08
C SER A 105 18.31 15.11 6.08
N LEU A 106 19.29 15.26 6.98
CA LEU A 106 19.36 16.37 7.93
C LEU A 106 19.13 17.73 7.28
N PHE A 107 19.87 17.99 6.19
CA PHE A 107 19.87 19.30 5.55
C PHE A 107 18.54 19.64 4.89
N VAL A 108 17.90 18.64 4.28
CA VAL A 108 16.62 18.87 3.61
C VAL A 108 15.48 18.99 4.63
N MET A 109 15.50 18.19 5.68
CA MET A 109 14.52 18.33 6.76
C MET A 109 14.63 19.71 7.42
N PHE A 110 15.85 20.12 7.77
CA PHE A 110 16.08 21.40 8.42
C PHE A 110 15.63 22.58 7.55
N ILE A 111 15.92 22.57 6.24
CA ILE A 111 15.51 23.67 5.35
C ILE A 111 13.99 23.71 5.13
N GLU A 112 13.31 22.56 5.10
CA GLU A 112 11.83 22.50 4.99
C GLU A 112 11.15 23.00 6.26
N VAL A 113 11.69 22.68 7.43
CA VAL A 113 11.23 23.26 8.70
C VAL A 113 11.42 24.77 8.74
N MET A 114 12.52 25.30 8.21
CA MET A 114 12.74 26.76 8.09
C MET A 114 11.72 27.42 7.15
N ARG A 115 11.17 26.68 6.18
CA ARG A 115 10.07 27.15 5.30
C ARG A 115 8.71 27.11 5.99
N GLY A 116 8.62 26.61 7.20
CA GLY A 116 7.38 26.43 7.96
C GLY A 116 6.61 25.16 7.58
N ASN A 117 7.23 24.22 6.87
CA ASN A 117 6.64 22.95 6.52
C ASN A 117 6.85 21.95 7.65
N ARG A 118 5.83 21.13 7.92
CA ARG A 118 5.99 19.87 8.67
C ARG A 118 6.63 18.83 7.77
N VAL A 119 7.54 18.07 8.34
CA VAL A 119 8.33 17.09 7.60
C VAL A 119 8.03 15.70 8.09
N HIS A 120 7.56 14.83 7.19
CA HIS A 120 7.51 13.39 7.44
C HIS A 120 8.72 12.74 6.76
N LEU A 121 9.53 12.01 7.54
CA LEU A 121 10.58 11.17 6.99
C LEU A 121 10.12 9.71 7.05
N VAL A 122 10.02 9.11 5.87
CA VAL A 122 9.51 7.74 5.69
C VAL A 122 10.65 6.78 5.42
N THR A 123 10.70 5.69 6.19
CA THR A 123 11.69 4.61 6.06
C THR A 123 11.01 3.28 5.75
N ALA A 124 11.81 2.30 5.31
CA ALA A 124 11.31 0.97 4.94
C ALA A 124 10.83 0.12 6.16
N ASN A 125 11.27 0.41 7.38
CA ASN A 125 10.82 -0.28 8.59
C ASN A 125 11.03 0.57 9.85
N GLU A 126 10.40 0.18 10.95
CA GLU A 126 10.45 0.90 12.24
C GLU A 126 11.86 0.96 12.85
N TYR A 127 12.67 -0.09 12.66
CA TYR A 127 14.05 -0.11 13.16
C TYR A 127 14.88 1.03 12.54
N LEU A 128 14.77 1.23 11.24
CA LEU A 128 15.47 2.32 10.55
C LEU A 128 14.91 3.68 10.96
N ALA A 129 13.60 3.82 11.12
CA ALA A 129 12.98 5.04 11.59
C ALA A 129 13.50 5.44 12.98
N ARG A 130 13.56 4.50 13.91
CA ARG A 130 14.06 4.71 15.26
C ARG A 130 15.56 5.07 15.25
N ARG A 131 16.39 4.30 14.56
CA ARG A 131 17.83 4.55 14.43
C ARG A 131 18.13 5.94 13.88
N ASP A 132 17.47 6.30 12.76
CA ASP A 132 17.73 7.58 12.09
C ASP A 132 17.18 8.76 12.92
N ARG A 133 16.08 8.57 13.64
CA ARG A 133 15.59 9.53 14.63
C ARG A 133 16.59 9.72 15.77
N GLU A 134 17.18 8.64 16.28
CA GLU A 134 18.18 8.72 17.35
C GLU A 134 19.47 9.38 16.86
N GLU A 135 19.94 9.06 15.65
CA GLU A 135 21.19 9.59 15.10
C GLU A 135 21.06 11.04 14.61
N ILE A 136 20.08 11.33 13.78
CA ILE A 136 19.91 12.64 13.13
C ILE A 136 18.99 13.55 13.93
N GLY A 137 17.98 13.00 14.59
CA GLY A 137 17.04 13.78 15.38
C GLY A 137 17.70 14.59 16.48
N GLN A 138 18.73 14.03 17.17
CA GLN A 138 19.49 14.78 18.18
C GLN A 138 20.19 16.03 17.62
N VAL A 139 20.59 16.04 16.35
CA VAL A 139 21.17 17.22 15.70
C VAL A 139 20.11 18.28 15.45
N LEU A 140 18.92 17.86 15.01
CA LEU A 140 17.78 18.76 14.82
C LEU A 140 17.31 19.35 16.17
N GLU A 141 17.20 18.52 17.21
CA GLU A 141 16.84 18.95 18.58
C GLU A 141 17.87 19.94 19.14
N TYR A 142 19.17 19.73 18.87
CA TYR A 142 20.23 20.67 19.25
C TYR A 142 20.06 22.05 18.61
N LEU A 143 19.46 22.11 17.43
CA LEU A 143 19.10 23.34 16.70
C LEU A 143 17.73 23.90 17.08
N GLY A 144 17.01 23.33 18.06
CA GLY A 144 15.68 23.77 18.49
C GLY A 144 14.54 23.34 17.56
N VAL A 145 14.71 22.24 16.83
CA VAL A 145 13.67 21.60 16.00
C VAL A 145 13.09 20.41 16.73
N SER A 146 11.78 20.35 16.88
CA SER A 146 11.11 19.21 17.54
C SER A 146 11.07 17.98 16.64
N VAL A 147 11.41 16.80 17.21
CA VAL A 147 11.50 15.54 16.45
C VAL A 147 10.74 14.44 17.18
N ALA A 148 9.88 13.73 16.47
CA ALA A 148 9.10 12.62 16.99
C ALA A 148 9.27 11.34 16.15
N LEU A 149 8.85 10.21 16.73
CA LEU A 149 8.84 8.90 16.09
C LEU A 149 7.42 8.33 16.09
N ASN A 150 6.91 8.01 14.92
CA ASN A 150 5.61 7.38 14.73
C ASN A 150 5.79 5.87 14.56
N GLU A 151 5.40 5.12 15.58
CA GLU A 151 5.50 3.65 15.63
C GLU A 151 4.12 3.01 15.71
N SER A 152 4.07 1.71 15.43
CA SER A 152 2.85 0.92 15.59
C SER A 152 2.45 0.78 17.06
N GLY A 153 1.15 0.58 17.32
CA GLY A 153 0.62 0.31 18.66
C GLY A 153 0.48 1.52 19.58
N LEU A 154 0.76 2.74 19.11
CA LEU A 154 0.54 3.96 19.88
C LEU A 154 -0.95 4.33 19.95
N ASP A 155 -1.41 4.82 21.10
CA ASP A 155 -2.77 5.31 21.26
C ASP A 155 -3.00 6.68 20.61
N ILE A 156 -4.26 7.12 20.52
CA ILE A 156 -4.64 8.39 19.88
C ILE A 156 -3.97 9.59 20.56
N ALA A 157 -3.85 9.61 21.88
CA ALA A 157 -3.26 10.73 22.61
C ALA A 157 -1.76 10.84 22.33
N GLN A 158 -1.06 9.71 22.29
CA GLN A 158 0.36 9.62 21.91
C GLN A 158 0.57 10.06 20.46
N LYS A 159 -0.27 9.58 19.53
CA LYS A 159 -0.24 9.98 18.12
C LYS A 159 -0.45 11.50 17.97
N LYS A 160 -1.45 12.08 18.65
CA LYS A 160 -1.67 13.55 18.65
C LYS A 160 -0.43 14.32 19.09
N ALA A 161 0.23 13.87 20.15
CA ALA A 161 1.47 14.51 20.64
C ALA A 161 2.59 14.45 19.59
N ILE A 162 2.77 13.29 18.93
CA ILE A 162 3.76 13.08 17.86
C ILE A 162 3.53 14.05 16.69
N TYR A 163 2.28 14.18 16.23
CA TYR A 163 1.96 15.04 15.09
C TYR A 163 2.03 16.56 15.37
N THR A 164 2.39 16.96 16.59
CA THR A 164 2.75 18.36 16.88
C THR A 164 4.20 18.69 16.53
N ALA A 165 5.07 17.70 16.36
CA ALA A 165 6.49 17.91 16.06
C ALA A 165 6.73 18.49 14.67
N ASP A 166 7.87 19.17 14.49
CA ASP A 166 8.30 19.72 13.21
C ASP A 166 8.71 18.61 12.23
N VAL A 167 9.37 17.55 12.75
CA VAL A 167 9.86 16.41 11.99
C VAL A 167 9.37 15.11 12.62
N ILE A 168 8.77 14.26 11.82
CA ILE A 168 8.22 12.98 12.27
C ILE A 168 8.81 11.86 11.44
N TYR A 169 9.47 10.90 12.11
CA TYR A 169 9.97 9.67 11.49
C TYR A 169 8.93 8.57 11.60
N GLY A 170 8.81 7.72 10.59
CA GLY A 170 7.90 6.58 10.62
C GLY A 170 7.98 5.73 9.36
N THR A 171 7.12 4.73 9.25
CA THR A 171 6.98 3.90 8.05
C THR A 171 5.85 4.40 7.15
N ALA A 172 5.91 4.01 5.86
CA ALA A 172 4.84 4.33 4.91
C ALA A 172 3.48 3.80 5.37
N SER A 173 3.47 2.60 5.95
CA SER A 173 2.25 1.96 6.46
C SER A 173 1.64 2.76 7.62
N GLU A 174 2.44 3.17 8.62
CA GLU A 174 1.92 3.90 9.78
C GLU A 174 1.33 5.25 9.38
N PHE A 175 2.03 6.03 8.55
CA PHE A 175 1.48 7.29 8.06
C PHE A 175 0.20 7.09 7.24
N GLY A 176 0.15 6.08 6.39
CA GLY A 176 -1.01 5.78 5.58
C GLY A 176 -2.19 5.25 6.41
N PHE A 177 -1.94 4.40 7.42
CA PHE A 177 -2.98 3.95 8.33
C PHE A 177 -3.50 5.07 9.23
N ASP A 178 -2.66 5.98 9.69
CA ASP A 178 -3.10 7.15 10.44
C ASP A 178 -4.01 8.04 9.57
N TYR A 179 -3.68 8.24 8.29
CA TYR A 179 -4.57 8.92 7.35
C TYR A 179 -5.93 8.23 7.21
N LEU A 180 -5.94 6.90 7.05
CA LEU A 180 -7.20 6.16 6.93
C LEU A 180 -8.02 6.26 8.22
N ARG A 181 -7.39 6.11 9.40
CA ARG A 181 -8.06 6.25 10.71
C ARG A 181 -8.63 7.63 10.91
N ASP A 182 -7.91 8.69 10.54
CA ASP A 182 -8.37 10.09 10.62
C ASP A 182 -9.64 10.35 9.82
N ASN A 183 -9.85 9.58 8.75
CA ASN A 183 -11.06 9.68 7.94
C ASN A 183 -12.20 8.75 8.43
N MET A 184 -12.02 8.08 9.57
CA MET A 184 -13.03 7.25 10.23
C MET A 184 -13.44 7.78 11.60
N VAL A 185 -12.78 8.83 12.13
CA VAL A 185 -13.07 9.40 13.46
C VAL A 185 -14.44 10.08 13.50
N ARG A 186 -15.08 10.11 14.68
CA ARG A 186 -16.40 10.74 14.90
C ARG A 186 -16.32 12.19 15.34
N GLN A 187 -15.17 12.60 15.86
CA GLN A 187 -14.95 13.97 16.34
C GLN A 187 -13.68 14.53 15.67
N LYS A 188 -13.71 15.84 15.35
CA LYS A 188 -12.57 16.51 14.73
C LYS A 188 -11.31 16.41 15.60
N GLU A 189 -11.52 16.50 16.91
CA GLU A 189 -10.47 16.44 17.91
C GLU A 189 -9.72 15.09 17.90
N ASP A 190 -10.32 14.02 17.35
CA ASP A 190 -9.69 12.70 17.30
C ASP A 190 -8.78 12.51 16.08
N LYS A 191 -8.79 13.42 15.13
CA LYS A 191 -7.80 13.45 14.06
C LYS A 191 -6.41 13.70 14.62
N VAL A 192 -5.44 12.91 14.13
CA VAL A 192 -4.05 12.98 14.59
C VAL A 192 -3.15 13.70 13.59
N GLN A 193 -3.33 13.47 12.27
CA GLN A 193 -2.48 14.08 11.25
C GLN A 193 -2.84 15.55 11.03
N SER A 194 -1.81 16.37 10.98
CA SER A 194 -1.95 17.82 10.80
C SER A 194 -1.16 18.31 9.60
N GLY A 195 -1.76 18.17 8.42
CA GLY A 195 -1.20 18.65 7.15
C GLY A 195 -0.16 17.71 6.55
N LEU A 196 -0.16 17.65 5.21
CA LEU A 196 0.77 16.86 4.40
C LEU A 196 1.64 17.84 3.58
N ASP A 197 2.57 18.54 4.27
CA ASP A 197 3.37 19.60 3.63
C ASP A 197 4.53 19.01 2.84
N PHE A 198 5.43 18.29 3.49
CA PHE A 198 6.62 17.74 2.88
C PHE A 198 6.88 16.31 3.36
N VAL A 199 7.19 15.42 2.42
CA VAL A 199 7.67 14.08 2.74
C VAL A 199 9.02 13.81 2.10
N LEU A 200 9.94 13.28 2.91
CA LEU A 200 11.21 12.71 2.48
C LEU A 200 11.16 11.19 2.61
N ILE A 201 11.33 10.49 1.50
CA ILE A 201 11.25 9.04 1.46
C ILE A 201 12.66 8.46 1.32
N ASP A 202 13.13 7.76 2.35
CA ASP A 202 14.36 6.97 2.28
C ASP A 202 14.07 5.61 1.64
N GLU A 203 15.01 5.11 0.88
CA GLU A 203 14.85 3.92 0.03
C GLU A 203 13.57 4.04 -0.85
N ALA A 204 13.45 5.21 -1.52
CA ALA A 204 12.25 5.58 -2.29
C ALA A 204 11.84 4.56 -3.35
N ASP A 205 12.79 3.82 -3.92
CA ASP A 205 12.53 2.74 -4.86
C ASP A 205 11.85 1.52 -4.22
N SER A 206 12.11 1.23 -2.93
CA SER A 206 11.35 0.21 -2.21
C SER A 206 9.93 0.63 -1.98
N ILE A 207 9.75 1.79 -1.38
CA ILE A 207 8.45 2.25 -0.90
C ILE A 207 7.53 2.61 -2.07
N LEU A 208 8.04 3.41 -3.03
CA LEU A 208 7.23 3.94 -4.13
C LEU A 208 7.09 3.00 -5.33
N ILE A 209 7.94 1.96 -5.43
CA ILE A 209 7.91 1.00 -6.54
C ILE A 209 7.56 -0.41 -6.03
N ASP A 210 8.37 -1.01 -5.13
CA ASP A 210 8.17 -2.41 -4.74
C ASP A 210 6.92 -2.62 -3.89
N GLU A 211 6.73 -1.80 -2.85
CA GLU A 211 5.60 -1.88 -1.93
C GLU A 211 4.30 -1.33 -2.55
N ALA A 212 4.41 -0.52 -3.62
CA ALA A 212 3.28 0.10 -4.30
C ALA A 212 2.47 -0.86 -5.20
N ARG A 213 2.63 -2.17 -5.03
CA ARG A 213 1.85 -3.22 -5.70
C ARG A 213 0.54 -3.56 -4.99
N THR A 214 0.42 -3.19 -3.72
CA THR A 214 -0.77 -3.44 -2.90
C THR A 214 -1.22 -2.15 -2.21
N PRO A 215 -2.52 -1.90 -2.09
CA PRO A 215 -3.03 -0.76 -1.33
C PRO A 215 -2.89 -1.00 0.18
N LEU A 216 -2.88 0.09 0.93
CA LEU A 216 -3.13 0.07 2.37
C LEU A 216 -4.63 -0.07 2.59
N LEU A 217 -5.04 -0.99 3.45
CA LEU A 217 -6.44 -1.21 3.75
C LEU A 217 -6.66 -1.46 5.24
N ILE A 218 -7.76 -0.94 5.76
CA ILE A 218 -8.30 -1.27 7.08
C ILE A 218 -9.50 -2.14 6.82
N SER A 219 -9.52 -3.34 7.41
CA SER A 219 -10.63 -4.26 7.34
C SER A 219 -11.17 -4.56 8.73
N ASP A 220 -12.46 -4.84 8.80
CA ASP A 220 -13.12 -5.36 9.98
C ASP A 220 -13.70 -6.74 9.65
N ARG A 221 -13.92 -7.54 10.68
CA ARG A 221 -14.57 -8.82 10.53
C ARG A 221 -16.07 -8.60 10.38
N LYS A 222 -16.64 -9.23 9.37
CA LYS A 222 -18.09 -9.23 9.22
C LYS A 222 -18.66 -10.20 10.27
N GLU A 223 -19.36 -9.69 11.26
CA GLU A 223 -20.08 -10.52 12.22
C GLU A 223 -21.21 -11.27 11.49
N GLU A 224 -20.90 -12.43 10.95
CA GLU A 224 -21.88 -13.39 10.47
C GLU A 224 -21.92 -14.60 11.41
N ASP A 225 -23.10 -15.10 11.66
CA ASP A 225 -23.24 -16.36 12.38
C ASP A 225 -22.79 -17.54 11.51
N LEU A 226 -21.50 -17.87 11.61
CA LEU A 226 -20.88 -18.96 10.87
C LEU A 226 -21.56 -20.32 11.13
N SER A 227 -22.29 -20.45 12.23
CA SER A 227 -23.04 -21.68 12.55
C SER A 227 -24.18 -21.95 11.55
N LEU A 228 -24.70 -20.87 10.93
CA LEU A 228 -25.71 -20.98 9.88
C LEU A 228 -25.20 -21.71 8.64
N TYR A 229 -23.90 -21.52 8.26
CA TYR A 229 -23.32 -22.26 7.14
C TYR A 229 -23.29 -23.78 7.41
N HIS A 230 -22.88 -24.18 8.61
CA HIS A 230 -22.91 -25.59 9.00
C HIS A 230 -24.33 -26.17 9.06
N THR A 231 -25.29 -25.37 9.50
CA THR A 231 -26.68 -25.75 9.57
C THR A 231 -27.30 -25.89 8.19
N ALA A 232 -27.12 -24.88 7.31
CA ALA A 232 -27.58 -24.93 5.93
C ALA A 232 -26.93 -26.09 5.14
N ASN A 233 -25.65 -26.40 5.41
CA ASN A 233 -24.98 -27.55 4.80
C ASN A 233 -25.68 -28.90 5.11
N LYS A 234 -26.23 -29.06 6.34
CA LYS A 234 -27.01 -30.25 6.69
C LYS A 234 -28.33 -30.30 5.93
N LEU A 235 -28.94 -29.16 5.65
CA LEU A 235 -30.17 -29.07 4.84
C LEU A 235 -29.86 -29.44 3.39
N VAL A 236 -28.87 -28.78 2.77
CA VAL A 236 -28.55 -28.96 1.34
C VAL A 236 -28.09 -30.39 1.04
N LYS A 237 -27.34 -31.04 1.94
CA LYS A 237 -26.98 -32.47 1.82
C LYS A 237 -28.18 -33.41 1.79
N LYS A 238 -29.35 -32.99 2.29
CA LYS A 238 -30.59 -33.79 2.26
C LYS A 238 -31.48 -33.42 1.08
N MET A 239 -31.13 -32.46 0.23
CA MET A 239 -31.91 -32.09 -0.93
C MET A 239 -31.76 -33.12 -2.05
N MET A 240 -32.86 -33.40 -2.74
CA MET A 240 -32.93 -34.30 -3.88
C MET A 240 -33.19 -33.50 -5.15
N LYS A 241 -33.05 -34.11 -6.32
CA LYS A 241 -33.25 -33.43 -7.63
C LYS A 241 -34.64 -32.82 -7.78
N ASP A 242 -35.64 -33.35 -7.06
CA ASP A 242 -37.03 -32.87 -7.08
C ASP A 242 -37.25 -31.63 -6.17
N ASP A 243 -36.23 -31.20 -5.39
CA ASP A 243 -36.33 -30.07 -4.47
C ASP A 243 -35.83 -28.75 -5.09
N TYR A 244 -35.13 -28.80 -6.25
CA TYR A 244 -34.52 -27.61 -6.89
C TYR A 244 -34.49 -27.69 -8.40
N GLU A 245 -34.34 -26.52 -9.00
CA GLU A 245 -34.10 -26.40 -10.43
C GLU A 245 -32.69 -25.84 -10.68
N MET A 246 -32.02 -26.27 -11.76
CA MET A 246 -30.67 -25.90 -12.08
C MET A 246 -30.51 -25.68 -13.58
N GLU A 247 -29.93 -24.53 -13.94
CA GLU A 247 -29.44 -24.24 -15.30
C GLU A 247 -27.91 -24.24 -15.32
N GLU A 248 -27.32 -25.37 -15.63
CA GLU A 248 -25.86 -25.58 -15.57
C GLU A 248 -25.08 -24.61 -16.47
N HIS A 249 -25.60 -24.32 -17.69
CA HIS A 249 -24.98 -23.37 -18.62
C HIS A 249 -24.95 -21.92 -18.13
N LYS A 250 -25.94 -21.52 -17.31
CA LYS A 250 -26.01 -20.19 -16.70
C LYS A 250 -25.39 -20.14 -15.31
N ARG A 251 -24.90 -21.27 -14.79
CA ARG A 251 -24.41 -21.39 -13.41
C ARG A 251 -25.41 -20.90 -12.35
N PHE A 252 -26.68 -21.25 -12.52
CA PHE A 252 -27.77 -20.82 -11.66
C PHE A 252 -28.50 -22.03 -11.08
N VAL A 253 -28.84 -21.97 -9.78
CA VAL A 253 -29.59 -22.99 -9.04
C VAL A 253 -30.56 -22.30 -8.10
N TRP A 254 -31.82 -22.79 -8.00
CA TRP A 254 -32.82 -22.23 -7.11
C TRP A 254 -33.77 -23.34 -6.57
N LEU A 255 -34.38 -23.04 -5.43
CA LEU A 255 -35.40 -23.94 -4.84
C LEU A 255 -36.70 -23.85 -5.64
N ASN A 256 -37.30 -25.00 -5.91
CA ASN A 256 -38.70 -25.07 -6.35
C ASN A 256 -39.64 -25.11 -5.14
N ASP A 257 -40.96 -25.18 -5.35
CA ASP A 257 -41.98 -25.16 -4.29
C ASP A 257 -41.74 -26.24 -3.24
N ALA A 258 -41.37 -27.45 -3.65
CA ALA A 258 -41.08 -28.55 -2.73
C ALA A 258 -39.81 -28.29 -1.89
N GLY A 259 -38.79 -27.71 -2.48
CA GLY A 259 -37.56 -27.30 -1.81
C GLY A 259 -37.79 -26.17 -0.82
N ILE A 260 -38.63 -25.19 -1.17
CA ILE A 260 -39.03 -24.09 -0.28
C ILE A 260 -39.74 -24.62 0.95
N GLU A 261 -40.76 -25.50 0.78
CA GLU A 261 -41.46 -26.09 1.89
C GLU A 261 -40.52 -26.89 2.82
N LYS A 262 -39.62 -27.66 2.23
CA LYS A 262 -38.61 -28.44 2.95
C LYS A 262 -37.64 -27.55 3.75
N ALA A 263 -37.19 -26.44 3.16
CA ALA A 263 -36.31 -25.49 3.81
C ALA A 263 -37.03 -24.72 4.93
N GLN A 264 -38.29 -24.29 4.72
CA GLN A 264 -39.09 -23.64 5.74
C GLN A 264 -39.29 -24.56 6.97
N LYS A 265 -39.62 -25.83 6.72
CA LYS A 265 -39.77 -26.83 7.80
C LYS A 265 -38.46 -27.10 8.53
N PHE A 266 -37.32 -27.07 7.84
CA PHE A 266 -36.01 -27.28 8.44
C PHE A 266 -35.58 -26.11 9.31
N TRP A 267 -35.80 -24.90 8.85
CA TRP A 267 -35.45 -23.66 9.57
C TRP A 267 -36.51 -23.29 10.64
N GLY A 268 -37.68 -23.86 10.58
CA GLY A 268 -38.79 -23.58 11.51
C GLY A 268 -39.41 -22.20 11.29
N VAL A 269 -39.43 -21.72 10.05
CA VAL A 269 -39.98 -20.42 9.65
C VAL A 269 -41.23 -20.57 8.80
N GLU A 270 -42.20 -19.65 8.95
CA GLU A 270 -43.45 -19.68 8.16
C GLU A 270 -43.19 -19.32 6.69
N SER A 271 -42.26 -18.39 6.41
CA SER A 271 -41.87 -18.02 5.09
C SER A 271 -40.36 -17.75 5.02
N LEU A 272 -39.68 -18.39 4.08
CA LEU A 272 -38.24 -18.11 3.79
C LEU A 272 -38.01 -16.71 3.21
N TYR A 273 -39.06 -16.06 2.72
CA TYR A 273 -38.99 -14.73 2.11
C TYR A 273 -39.36 -13.63 3.11
N SER A 274 -39.59 -13.97 4.37
CA SER A 274 -39.78 -12.96 5.43
C SER A 274 -38.47 -12.25 5.75
N ALA A 275 -38.53 -10.99 6.22
CA ALA A 275 -37.35 -10.21 6.62
C ALA A 275 -36.50 -10.95 7.69
N GLU A 276 -37.13 -11.74 8.54
CA GLU A 276 -36.51 -12.50 9.63
C GLU A 276 -35.71 -13.71 9.15
N ALA A 277 -36.06 -14.29 7.98
CA ALA A 277 -35.44 -15.49 7.41
C ALA A 277 -34.49 -15.20 6.21
N GLN A 278 -34.18 -13.96 5.97
CA GLN A 278 -33.33 -13.57 4.82
C GLN A 278 -31.93 -14.18 4.89
N SER A 279 -31.34 -14.26 6.07
CA SER A 279 -30.01 -14.85 6.25
C SER A 279 -30.01 -16.34 5.96
N GLU A 280 -31.03 -17.07 6.45
CA GLU A 280 -31.21 -18.50 6.20
C GLU A 280 -31.45 -18.83 4.74
N LEU A 281 -32.25 -18.01 4.05
CA LEU A 281 -32.45 -18.13 2.60
C LEU A 281 -31.16 -17.90 1.84
N ARG A 282 -30.46 -16.78 2.11
CA ARG A 282 -29.21 -16.42 1.46
C ARG A 282 -28.15 -17.51 1.61
N ILE A 283 -27.91 -17.97 2.86
CA ILE A 283 -26.89 -18.99 3.13
C ILE A 283 -27.30 -20.34 2.52
N THR A 284 -28.57 -20.69 2.53
CA THR A 284 -29.10 -21.91 1.87
C THR A 284 -28.77 -21.85 0.37
N MET A 285 -29.06 -20.74 -0.30
CA MET A 285 -28.75 -20.55 -1.74
C MET A 285 -27.26 -20.62 -2.03
N LEU A 286 -26.41 -20.04 -1.16
CA LEU A 286 -24.95 -20.13 -1.29
C LEU A 286 -24.45 -21.57 -1.16
N LEU A 287 -24.97 -22.34 -0.20
CA LEU A 287 -24.62 -23.76 -0.05
C LEU A 287 -25.10 -24.59 -1.23
N MET A 288 -26.27 -24.30 -1.79
CA MET A 288 -26.75 -24.96 -3.03
C MET A 288 -25.80 -24.67 -4.20
N ARG A 289 -25.38 -23.41 -4.35
CA ARG A 289 -24.39 -23.02 -5.37
C ARG A 289 -23.06 -23.74 -5.14
N ALA A 290 -22.58 -23.81 -3.89
CA ALA A 290 -21.35 -24.52 -3.54
C ALA A 290 -21.43 -26.02 -3.84
N HIS A 291 -22.55 -26.69 -3.53
CA HIS A 291 -22.71 -28.12 -3.74
C HIS A 291 -22.92 -28.52 -5.19
N PHE A 292 -23.74 -27.76 -5.93
CA PHE A 292 -24.22 -28.18 -7.26
C PHE A 292 -23.46 -27.55 -8.42
N LEU A 293 -22.84 -26.36 -8.21
CA LEU A 293 -22.18 -25.60 -9.30
C LEU A 293 -20.66 -25.46 -9.12
N MET A 294 -20.13 -25.71 -7.90
CA MET A 294 -18.69 -25.60 -7.63
C MET A 294 -18.08 -26.98 -7.45
N HIS A 295 -17.08 -27.30 -8.27
CA HIS A 295 -16.46 -28.62 -8.31
C HIS A 295 -15.02 -28.60 -7.79
N LYS A 296 -14.72 -29.50 -6.86
CA LYS A 296 -13.35 -29.71 -6.35
C LYS A 296 -12.43 -30.12 -7.52
N ASP A 297 -11.18 -29.69 -7.48
CA ASP A 297 -10.13 -29.91 -8.48
C ASP A 297 -10.41 -29.25 -9.86
N LYS A 298 -11.49 -28.48 -9.98
CA LYS A 298 -11.83 -27.70 -11.16
C LYS A 298 -11.99 -26.22 -10.85
N ASP A 299 -12.82 -25.88 -9.89
CA ASP A 299 -13.08 -24.49 -9.48
C ASP A 299 -12.26 -24.11 -8.24
N TYR A 300 -11.95 -25.10 -7.38
CA TYR A 300 -11.15 -24.93 -6.17
C TYR A 300 -10.44 -26.23 -5.77
N VAL A 301 -9.42 -26.12 -4.91
CA VAL A 301 -8.69 -27.26 -4.30
C VAL A 301 -8.63 -27.06 -2.78
N VAL A 302 -8.56 -28.14 -2.02
CA VAL A 302 -8.34 -28.10 -0.56
C VAL A 302 -6.89 -28.56 -0.31
N LEU A 303 -6.08 -27.66 0.25
CA LEU A 303 -4.68 -27.92 0.61
C LEU A 303 -4.47 -27.38 2.04
N ASP A 304 -3.80 -28.16 2.89
CA ASP A 304 -3.48 -27.79 4.27
C ASP A 304 -4.69 -27.27 5.08
N ASP A 305 -5.85 -27.91 4.94
CA ASP A 305 -7.14 -27.53 5.52
C ASP A 305 -7.66 -26.14 5.09
N GLU A 306 -7.18 -25.61 3.96
CA GLU A 306 -7.68 -24.37 3.36
C GLU A 306 -8.26 -24.62 1.96
N VAL A 307 -9.35 -23.90 1.64
CA VAL A 307 -9.92 -23.83 0.30
C VAL A 307 -9.15 -22.80 -0.52
N LEU A 308 -8.59 -23.18 -1.65
CA LEU A 308 -7.89 -22.31 -2.58
C LEU A 308 -8.61 -22.32 -3.92
N ILE A 309 -8.81 -21.13 -4.51
CA ILE A 309 -9.41 -20.97 -5.85
C ILE A 309 -8.44 -21.51 -6.90
N ILE A 310 -8.95 -22.23 -7.90
CA ILE A 310 -8.19 -22.60 -9.09
C ILE A 310 -8.47 -21.57 -10.19
N ASP A 311 -7.41 -20.99 -10.73
CA ASP A 311 -7.51 -20.13 -11.91
C ASP A 311 -7.95 -20.98 -13.14
N PRO A 312 -9.10 -20.70 -13.75
CA PRO A 312 -9.62 -21.49 -14.86
C PRO A 312 -8.75 -21.46 -16.12
N HIS A 313 -7.86 -20.48 -16.25
CA HIS A 313 -6.97 -20.33 -17.42
C HIS A 313 -5.63 -21.02 -17.23
N THR A 314 -5.08 -20.97 -16.03
CA THR A 314 -3.75 -21.52 -15.74
C THR A 314 -3.80 -22.86 -15.02
N GLY A 315 -4.94 -23.23 -14.43
CA GLY A 315 -5.10 -24.44 -13.61
C GLY A 315 -4.34 -24.40 -12.29
N ARG A 316 -3.82 -23.23 -11.87
CA ARG A 316 -3.03 -23.06 -10.65
C ARG A 316 -3.91 -22.61 -9.49
N ALA A 317 -3.59 -23.10 -8.30
CA ALA A 317 -4.19 -22.56 -7.07
C ALA A 317 -3.74 -21.12 -6.83
N LEU A 318 -4.66 -20.27 -6.41
CA LEU A 318 -4.45 -18.84 -6.12
C LEU A 318 -4.50 -18.60 -4.60
N PRO A 319 -3.36 -18.66 -3.89
CA PRO A 319 -3.32 -18.40 -2.46
C PRO A 319 -3.73 -16.95 -2.15
N GLY A 320 -4.47 -16.78 -1.05
CA GLY A 320 -4.91 -15.44 -0.58
C GLY A 320 -6.12 -14.87 -1.32
N ARG A 321 -6.68 -15.57 -2.33
CA ARG A 321 -7.95 -15.20 -2.96
C ARG A 321 -9.09 -16.02 -2.40
N ARG A 322 -10.27 -15.37 -2.26
CA ARG A 322 -11.51 -15.99 -1.78
C ARG A 322 -12.64 -15.71 -2.78
N PHE A 323 -13.63 -16.62 -2.85
CA PHE A 323 -14.89 -16.34 -3.55
C PHE A 323 -15.68 -15.34 -2.72
N ASN A 324 -16.39 -14.43 -3.40
CA ASN A 324 -17.15 -13.35 -2.77
C ASN A 324 -18.49 -13.79 -2.22
N ASP A 325 -19.15 -12.90 -1.48
CA ASP A 325 -20.54 -12.97 -1.02
C ASP A 325 -20.89 -14.18 -0.15
N GLY A 326 -19.91 -14.73 0.58
CA GLY A 326 -20.14 -15.91 1.43
C GLY A 326 -20.03 -17.25 0.68
N LEU A 327 -19.73 -17.25 -0.63
CA LEU A 327 -19.59 -18.50 -1.39
C LEU A 327 -18.34 -19.28 -0.93
N HIS A 328 -17.27 -18.59 -0.52
CA HIS A 328 -16.07 -19.24 -0.01
C HIS A 328 -16.37 -19.99 1.29
N GLN A 329 -17.07 -19.35 2.22
CA GLN A 329 -17.56 -19.94 3.47
C GLN A 329 -18.48 -21.13 3.20
N ALA A 330 -19.33 -21.02 2.19
CA ALA A 330 -20.21 -22.13 1.79
C ALA A 330 -19.39 -23.32 1.26
N ILE A 331 -18.30 -23.10 0.55
CA ILE A 331 -17.38 -24.15 0.08
C ILE A 331 -16.59 -24.74 1.27
N GLU A 332 -16.09 -23.89 2.19
CA GLU A 332 -15.42 -24.33 3.42
C GLU A 332 -16.35 -25.24 4.23
N ALA A 333 -17.62 -24.84 4.43
CA ALA A 333 -18.64 -25.66 5.11
C ALA A 333 -18.97 -26.95 4.35
N LYS A 334 -19.03 -26.94 3.01
CA LYS A 334 -19.21 -28.11 2.15
C LYS A 334 -18.10 -29.14 2.35
N GLU A 335 -16.83 -28.69 2.32
CA GLU A 335 -15.64 -29.53 2.44
C GLU A 335 -15.34 -29.93 3.90
N GLY A 336 -15.99 -29.28 4.88
CA GLY A 336 -15.82 -29.56 6.30
C GLY A 336 -14.51 -29.02 6.90
N VAL A 337 -13.89 -28.04 6.24
CA VAL A 337 -12.78 -27.28 6.81
C VAL A 337 -13.31 -26.15 7.68
N GLU A 338 -12.44 -25.49 8.44
CA GLU A 338 -12.83 -24.35 9.28
C GLU A 338 -13.42 -23.23 8.42
N VAL A 339 -14.64 -22.79 8.74
CA VAL A 339 -15.31 -21.67 8.09
C VAL A 339 -14.73 -20.38 8.66
N LYS A 340 -14.02 -19.62 7.83
CA LYS A 340 -13.36 -18.37 8.24
C LYS A 340 -14.29 -17.19 7.98
N GLU A 341 -14.25 -16.22 8.89
CA GLU A 341 -15.00 -14.96 8.75
C GLU A 341 -14.59 -14.20 7.48
N GLU A 342 -15.53 -13.50 6.89
CA GLU A 342 -15.28 -12.59 5.77
C GLU A 342 -14.78 -11.25 6.32
N SER A 343 -13.72 -10.74 5.72
CA SER A 343 -13.23 -9.40 6.06
C SER A 343 -13.84 -8.37 5.13
N ARG A 344 -14.44 -7.33 5.70
CA ARG A 344 -15.02 -6.19 5.00
C ARG A 344 -14.01 -5.04 4.96
N THR A 345 -13.79 -4.43 3.81
CA THR A 345 -12.90 -3.28 3.69
C THR A 345 -13.60 -2.01 4.20
N LEU A 346 -13.10 -1.44 5.29
CA LEU A 346 -13.62 -0.19 5.85
C LEU A 346 -13.04 1.05 5.17
N ALA A 347 -11.73 1.03 4.88
CA ALA A 347 -11.03 2.10 4.22
C ALA A 347 -9.82 1.56 3.44
N THR A 348 -9.50 2.17 2.32
CA THR A 348 -8.37 1.78 1.49
C THR A 348 -7.75 2.99 0.78
N ILE A 349 -6.45 2.95 0.55
CA ILE A 349 -5.73 3.90 -0.30
C ILE A 349 -4.46 3.26 -0.87
N THR A 350 -4.14 3.53 -2.12
CA THR A 350 -2.84 3.12 -2.68
C THR A 350 -1.71 3.99 -2.13
N ILE A 351 -0.52 3.41 -2.02
CA ILE A 351 0.70 4.13 -1.63
C ILE A 351 0.93 5.33 -2.55
N GLN A 352 0.68 5.15 -3.85
CA GLN A 352 0.80 6.20 -4.86
C GLN A 352 -0.11 7.39 -4.56
N ASN A 353 -1.41 7.15 -4.34
CA ASN A 353 -2.37 8.22 -4.09
C ASN A 353 -2.13 8.89 -2.73
N TYR A 354 -1.71 8.13 -1.71
CA TYR A 354 -1.36 8.69 -0.41
C TYR A 354 -0.20 9.70 -0.52
N PHE A 355 0.93 9.30 -1.11
CA PHE A 355 2.08 10.21 -1.22
C PHE A 355 1.85 11.38 -2.17
N ARG A 356 1.02 11.24 -3.20
CA ARG A 356 0.61 12.34 -4.09
C ARG A 356 -0.21 13.43 -3.40
N MET A 357 -0.71 13.20 -2.18
CA MET A 357 -1.42 14.20 -1.38
C MET A 357 -0.48 15.21 -0.73
N TYR A 358 0.80 14.89 -0.56
CA TYR A 358 1.77 15.84 -0.03
C TYR A 358 2.00 17.00 -1.00
N LYS A 359 2.12 18.22 -0.46
CA LYS A 359 2.44 19.41 -1.28
C LYS A 359 3.76 19.27 -2.01
N LYS A 360 4.71 18.55 -1.39
CA LYS A 360 6.03 18.30 -1.95
C LYS A 360 6.57 16.96 -1.50
N ILE A 361 7.11 16.21 -2.46
CA ILE A 361 7.69 14.87 -2.25
C ILE A 361 9.15 14.92 -2.67
N SER A 362 10.02 14.24 -1.91
CA SER A 362 11.41 13.98 -2.29
C SER A 362 11.79 12.57 -1.91
N GLY A 363 12.66 11.96 -2.70
CA GLY A 363 13.09 10.59 -2.48
C GLY A 363 14.61 10.43 -2.53
N MET A 364 15.17 9.57 -1.69
CA MET A 364 16.58 9.18 -1.77
C MET A 364 16.72 7.67 -1.83
N THR A 365 17.61 7.17 -2.67
CA THR A 365 17.90 5.74 -2.81
C THR A 365 19.24 5.51 -3.48
N GLY A 366 19.73 4.27 -3.48
CA GLY A 366 20.94 3.85 -4.21
C GLY A 366 20.70 3.53 -5.69
N THR A 367 19.43 3.38 -6.11
CA THR A 367 19.05 2.74 -7.39
C THR A 367 17.68 3.26 -7.88
N ALA A 368 17.61 4.47 -8.43
CA ALA A 368 16.36 5.03 -8.95
C ALA A 368 16.35 5.24 -10.46
N LYS A 369 17.52 5.39 -11.08
CA LYS A 369 17.62 5.79 -12.49
C LYS A 369 17.01 4.78 -13.46
N THR A 370 16.95 3.52 -13.10
CA THR A 370 16.28 2.47 -13.89
C THR A 370 14.77 2.70 -13.98
N GLU A 371 14.17 3.27 -12.94
CA GLU A 371 12.73 3.52 -12.80
C GLU A 371 12.37 5.02 -12.96
N GLU A 372 13.25 5.83 -13.57
CA GLU A 372 13.07 7.28 -13.69
C GLU A 372 11.75 7.65 -14.37
N GLU A 373 11.34 6.89 -15.37
CA GLU A 373 10.09 7.12 -16.09
C GLU A 373 8.88 6.97 -15.15
N GLU A 374 8.87 5.95 -14.30
CA GLU A 374 7.81 5.71 -13.33
C GLU A 374 7.78 6.81 -12.25
N PHE A 375 8.94 7.21 -11.71
CA PHE A 375 9.01 8.35 -10.77
C PHE A 375 8.46 9.64 -11.38
N ARG A 376 8.71 9.87 -12.66
CA ARG A 376 8.21 11.06 -13.36
C ARG A 376 6.71 10.98 -13.62
N GLN A 377 6.21 9.87 -14.15
CA GLN A 377 4.81 9.74 -14.55
C GLN A 377 3.86 9.69 -13.35
N ILE A 378 4.22 8.95 -12.29
CA ILE A 378 3.35 8.74 -11.14
C ILE A 378 3.49 9.86 -10.10
N TYR A 379 4.74 10.21 -9.74
CA TYR A 379 5.02 11.13 -8.64
C TYR A 379 5.50 12.51 -9.07
N ASN A 380 5.65 12.76 -10.37
CA ASN A 380 6.19 14.00 -10.95
C ASN A 380 7.58 14.36 -10.41
N MET A 381 8.43 13.36 -10.20
CA MET A 381 9.80 13.52 -9.68
C MET A 381 10.82 13.13 -10.73
N ASP A 382 11.79 14.03 -10.99
CA ASP A 382 12.98 13.70 -11.77
C ASP A 382 14.00 12.96 -10.90
N VAL A 383 14.77 12.05 -11.49
CA VAL A 383 15.86 11.33 -10.82
C VAL A 383 17.21 11.94 -11.19
N VAL A 384 17.95 12.44 -10.19
CA VAL A 384 19.29 12.99 -10.37
C VAL A 384 20.32 12.06 -9.76
N VAL A 385 21.26 11.58 -10.57
CA VAL A 385 22.36 10.73 -10.11
C VAL A 385 23.47 11.59 -9.51
N ILE A 386 23.70 11.38 -8.20
CA ILE A 386 24.78 12.07 -7.46
C ILE A 386 26.09 11.29 -7.63
N PRO A 387 27.19 11.94 -8.00
CA PRO A 387 28.49 11.28 -8.11
C PRO A 387 28.97 10.80 -6.74
N THR A 388 29.72 9.71 -6.71
CA THR A 388 30.37 9.22 -5.49
C THR A 388 31.49 10.16 -5.04
N ASN A 389 31.71 10.25 -3.73
CA ASN A 389 32.80 11.08 -3.17
C ASN A 389 34.18 10.54 -3.57
N LEU A 390 34.34 9.21 -3.47
CA LEU A 390 35.53 8.50 -3.92
C LEU A 390 35.16 7.57 -5.08
N ARG A 391 36.15 7.24 -5.93
CA ARG A 391 35.93 6.31 -7.03
C ARG A 391 35.58 4.92 -6.49
N VAL A 392 34.54 4.30 -7.05
CA VAL A 392 34.19 2.90 -6.75
C VAL A 392 35.35 1.99 -7.16
N ASN A 393 35.81 1.19 -6.20
CA ASN A 393 36.94 0.26 -6.36
C ASN A 393 36.47 -1.20 -6.21
N ARG A 394 35.28 -1.49 -6.74
CA ARG A 394 34.71 -2.84 -6.79
C ARG A 394 34.92 -3.46 -8.16
N GLU A 395 35.32 -4.72 -8.18
CA GLU A 395 35.45 -5.53 -9.38
C GLU A 395 34.12 -6.28 -9.63
N ASP A 396 33.41 -5.91 -10.69
CA ASP A 396 32.15 -6.53 -11.08
C ASP A 396 32.43 -7.57 -12.19
N MET A 397 32.30 -8.86 -11.84
CA MET A 397 32.55 -9.96 -12.76
C MET A 397 31.33 -10.27 -13.64
N GLN A 398 31.58 -10.92 -14.79
CA GLN A 398 30.50 -11.47 -15.59
C GLN A 398 29.81 -12.62 -14.85
N ASP A 399 28.51 -12.79 -15.13
CA ASP A 399 27.73 -13.88 -14.57
C ASP A 399 28.26 -15.24 -15.04
N ASP A 400 28.35 -16.19 -14.11
CA ASP A 400 28.55 -17.61 -14.45
C ASP A 400 27.17 -18.27 -14.58
N ILE A 401 26.91 -18.85 -15.75
CA ILE A 401 25.63 -19.51 -16.05
C ILE A 401 25.83 -21.03 -16.11
N PHE A 402 25.05 -21.76 -15.32
CA PHE A 402 25.09 -23.20 -15.20
C PHE A 402 23.84 -23.84 -15.82
N TYR A 403 23.95 -25.07 -16.27
CA TYR A 403 22.82 -25.82 -16.84
C TYR A 403 21.78 -26.19 -15.77
N THR A 404 22.25 -26.55 -14.57
CA THR A 404 21.39 -27.02 -13.47
C THR A 404 21.62 -26.28 -12.16
N LYS A 405 20.61 -26.24 -11.31
CA LYS A 405 20.72 -25.73 -9.92
C LYS A 405 21.80 -26.48 -9.14
N LYS A 406 21.96 -27.80 -9.39
CA LYS A 406 22.97 -28.64 -8.72
C LYS A 406 24.42 -28.24 -9.08
N GLU A 407 24.71 -27.96 -10.35
CA GLU A 407 26.02 -27.47 -10.79
C GLU A 407 26.31 -26.09 -10.23
N LYS A 408 25.32 -25.19 -10.27
CA LYS A 408 25.37 -23.85 -9.63
C LYS A 408 25.73 -23.95 -8.15
N GLY A 409 25.00 -24.79 -7.39
CA GLY A 409 25.25 -25.00 -5.98
C GLY A 409 26.67 -25.41 -5.65
N ARG A 410 27.23 -26.39 -6.42
CA ARG A 410 28.63 -26.82 -6.27
C ARG A 410 29.62 -25.68 -6.55
N ALA A 411 29.35 -24.87 -7.57
CA ALA A 411 30.21 -23.73 -7.91
C ALA A 411 30.18 -22.65 -6.84
N ILE A 412 29.00 -22.36 -6.26
CA ILE A 412 28.86 -21.43 -5.13
C ILE A 412 29.66 -21.92 -3.94
N VAL A 413 29.49 -23.17 -3.53
CA VAL A 413 30.24 -23.76 -2.41
C VAL A 413 31.75 -23.66 -2.65
N TYR A 414 32.21 -23.97 -3.85
CA TYR A 414 33.64 -23.87 -4.21
C TYR A 414 34.18 -22.47 -4.09
N GLU A 415 33.47 -21.46 -4.63
CA GLU A 415 33.85 -20.03 -4.57
C GLU A 415 33.86 -19.53 -3.12
N VAL A 416 32.86 -19.89 -2.33
CA VAL A 416 32.75 -19.49 -0.92
C VAL A 416 33.85 -20.16 -0.10
N SER A 417 34.12 -21.46 -0.27
CA SER A 417 35.22 -22.18 0.42
C SER A 417 36.56 -21.50 0.18
N TRP A 418 36.87 -21.20 -1.10
CA TRP A 418 38.12 -20.56 -1.46
C TRP A 418 38.30 -19.19 -0.83
N ARG A 419 37.22 -18.38 -0.71
CA ARG A 419 37.24 -17.07 -0.06
C ARG A 419 37.35 -17.19 1.44
N TYR A 420 36.63 -18.13 2.03
CA TYR A 420 36.67 -18.43 3.45
C TYR A 420 38.09 -18.82 3.90
N GLU A 421 38.76 -19.72 3.17
CA GLU A 421 40.14 -20.13 3.43
C GLU A 421 41.12 -18.93 3.37
N LYS A 422 40.89 -18.00 2.44
CA LYS A 422 41.65 -16.74 2.38
C LYS A 422 41.32 -15.74 3.49
N GLY A 423 40.25 -15.96 4.21
CA GLY A 423 39.72 -15.03 5.20
C GLY A 423 38.98 -13.82 4.61
N GLN A 424 38.59 -13.85 3.33
CA GLN A 424 37.80 -12.80 2.70
C GLN A 424 36.34 -12.92 3.11
N PRO A 425 35.69 -11.88 3.69
CA PRO A 425 34.29 -11.94 4.03
C PRO A 425 33.42 -12.04 2.77
N THR A 426 32.38 -12.86 2.85
CA THR A 426 31.50 -13.14 1.71
C THR A 426 30.03 -12.97 2.09
N LEU A 427 29.32 -12.13 1.33
CA LEU A 427 27.87 -11.98 1.42
C LEU A 427 27.24 -12.73 0.23
N ILE A 428 26.34 -13.66 0.52
CA ILE A 428 25.62 -14.44 -0.47
C ILE A 428 24.17 -13.93 -0.51
N GLY A 429 23.76 -13.39 -1.66
CA GLY A 429 22.40 -12.89 -1.90
C GLY A 429 21.54 -13.95 -2.57
N THR A 430 20.34 -14.20 -2.01
CA THR A 430 19.33 -15.12 -2.55
C THR A 430 18.02 -14.38 -2.83
N SER A 431 17.20 -14.86 -3.77
CA SER A 431 15.91 -14.22 -4.12
C SER A 431 14.76 -14.63 -3.18
N SER A 432 14.87 -15.77 -2.51
CA SER A 432 13.80 -16.32 -1.67
C SER A 432 14.34 -17.03 -0.42
N ILE A 433 13.47 -17.20 0.59
CA ILE A 433 13.76 -17.98 1.79
C ILE A 433 14.13 -19.42 1.42
N LYS A 434 13.42 -20.02 0.47
CA LYS A 434 13.69 -21.39 -0.02
C LYS A 434 15.08 -21.52 -0.63
N SER A 435 15.49 -20.57 -1.47
CA SER A 435 16.85 -20.51 -2.02
C SER A 435 17.90 -20.31 -0.90
N ASN A 436 17.57 -19.52 0.11
CA ASN A 436 18.44 -19.28 1.27
C ASN A 436 18.69 -20.58 2.06
N GLU A 437 17.63 -21.30 2.42
CA GLU A 437 17.70 -22.57 3.13
C GLU A 437 18.46 -23.64 2.33
N TRP A 438 18.23 -23.69 1.01
CA TRP A 438 18.95 -24.62 0.13
C TRP A 438 20.46 -24.36 0.10
N ILE A 439 20.89 -23.10 -0.05
CA ILE A 439 22.32 -22.74 -0.04
C ILE A 439 22.92 -22.97 1.35
N SER A 440 22.20 -22.63 2.44
CA SER A 440 22.62 -22.91 3.82
C SER A 440 22.93 -24.38 4.01
N GLY A 441 22.03 -25.28 3.59
CA GLY A 441 22.25 -26.72 3.67
C GLY A 441 23.48 -27.23 2.87
N LEU A 442 23.80 -26.58 1.74
CA LEU A 442 25.01 -26.90 0.98
C LEU A 442 26.30 -26.46 1.69
N LEU A 443 26.26 -25.29 2.36
CA LEU A 443 27.39 -24.76 3.15
C LEU A 443 27.62 -25.61 4.40
N ASP A 444 26.56 -26.04 5.09
CA ASP A 444 26.62 -26.95 6.23
C ASP A 444 27.26 -28.29 5.84
N ALA A 445 26.82 -28.87 4.71
CA ALA A 445 27.41 -30.11 4.19
C ALA A 445 28.89 -29.97 3.82
N ALA A 446 29.35 -28.76 3.49
CA ALA A 446 30.74 -28.45 3.21
C ALA A 446 31.52 -28.02 4.48
N GLY A 447 30.90 -27.95 5.63
CA GLY A 447 31.53 -27.56 6.88
C GLY A 447 31.92 -26.05 6.96
N ILE A 448 31.26 -25.20 6.21
CA ILE A 448 31.53 -23.76 6.17
C ILE A 448 30.63 -23.02 7.19
N PRO A 449 31.21 -22.45 8.28
CA PRO A 449 30.44 -21.67 9.22
C PRO A 449 29.84 -20.42 8.53
N HIS A 450 28.56 -20.18 8.74
CA HIS A 450 27.87 -19.04 8.13
C HIS A 450 26.73 -18.52 9.00
N GLN A 451 26.31 -17.28 8.76
CA GLN A 451 25.16 -16.64 9.39
C GLN A 451 24.04 -16.50 8.35
N VAL A 452 22.79 -16.74 8.76
CA VAL A 452 21.61 -16.63 7.91
C VAL A 452 20.74 -15.46 8.35
N LEU A 453 20.47 -14.56 7.41
CA LEU A 453 19.51 -13.47 7.57
C LEU A 453 18.18 -13.86 6.90
N ASN A 454 17.18 -14.05 7.74
CA ASN A 454 15.82 -14.27 7.26
C ASN A 454 14.93 -13.22 7.94
N ALA A 455 14.18 -12.45 7.20
CA ALA A 455 13.41 -11.26 7.57
C ALA A 455 12.43 -11.40 8.79
N LYS A 456 12.75 -12.24 9.77
CA LYS A 456 11.94 -12.51 10.97
C LYS A 456 12.23 -11.60 12.17
N ASN A 457 13.41 -10.95 12.21
CA ASN A 457 13.80 -10.09 13.33
C ASN A 457 14.81 -9.02 12.91
N HIS A 458 14.33 -7.82 12.62
CA HIS A 458 15.13 -6.71 12.12
C HIS A 458 16.27 -6.25 13.05
N ALA A 459 16.12 -6.34 14.36
CA ALA A 459 17.17 -5.95 15.32
C ALA A 459 18.34 -6.94 15.29
N GLN A 460 18.07 -8.24 15.26
CA GLN A 460 19.10 -9.29 15.13
C GLN A 460 19.78 -9.22 13.75
N GLU A 461 19.05 -8.88 12.71
CA GLU A 461 19.61 -8.68 11.37
C GLU A 461 20.68 -7.59 11.35
N ALA A 462 20.43 -6.47 12.01
CA ALA A 462 21.39 -5.36 12.08
C ALA A 462 22.71 -5.79 12.74
N GLU A 463 22.67 -6.60 13.79
CA GLU A 463 23.86 -7.14 14.44
C GLU A 463 24.64 -8.10 13.55
N ILE A 464 23.95 -8.98 12.84
CA ILE A 464 24.57 -9.94 11.92
C ILE A 464 25.24 -9.20 10.77
N ILE A 465 24.53 -8.22 10.18
CA ILE A 465 25.07 -7.38 9.09
C ILE A 465 26.29 -6.58 9.55
N ALA A 466 26.25 -6.02 10.76
CA ALA A 466 27.42 -5.31 11.30
C ALA A 466 28.66 -6.19 11.41
N LYS A 467 28.48 -7.50 11.59
CA LYS A 467 29.56 -8.49 11.67
C LYS A 467 29.97 -9.04 10.29
N ALA A 468 29.15 -8.86 9.24
CA ALA A 468 29.37 -9.44 7.91
C ALA A 468 30.68 -8.96 7.22
N GLY A 469 31.20 -7.81 7.62
CA GLY A 469 32.46 -7.26 7.12
C GLY A 469 33.71 -7.74 7.81
N LYS A 470 33.61 -8.62 8.84
CA LYS A 470 34.75 -9.17 9.57
C LYS A 470 35.44 -10.26 8.77
N ARG A 471 36.73 -10.44 9.05
CA ARG A 471 37.55 -11.45 8.39
C ARG A 471 36.93 -12.85 8.43
N GLY A 472 36.81 -13.50 7.29
CA GLY A 472 36.32 -14.87 7.13
C GLY A 472 34.84 -15.08 7.41
N MET A 473 34.04 -14.01 7.62
CA MET A 473 32.60 -14.15 7.81
C MET A 473 31.91 -14.52 6.50
N VAL A 474 31.02 -15.50 6.57
CA VAL A 474 30.11 -15.87 5.48
C VAL A 474 28.69 -15.57 5.94
N THR A 475 27.97 -14.74 5.18
CA THR A 475 26.62 -14.30 5.52
C THR A 475 25.69 -14.57 4.35
N LEU A 476 24.59 -15.30 4.60
CA LEU A 476 23.50 -15.47 3.65
C LEU A 476 22.41 -14.45 3.95
N ALA A 477 21.92 -13.77 2.92
CA ALA A 477 20.85 -12.79 3.06
C ALA A 477 19.85 -12.91 1.91
N THR A 478 18.56 -12.80 2.20
CA THR A 478 17.57 -12.49 1.17
C THR A 478 17.72 -11.04 0.70
N ASN A 479 17.19 -10.71 -0.47
CA ASN A 479 17.32 -9.38 -1.09
C ASN A 479 16.91 -8.21 -0.18
N MET A 480 15.90 -8.40 0.68
CA MET A 480 15.37 -7.37 1.59
C MET A 480 16.12 -7.30 2.93
N ALA A 481 16.77 -8.40 3.34
CA ALA A 481 17.41 -8.48 4.65
C ALA A 481 18.62 -7.55 4.79
N GLY A 482 18.69 -6.84 5.91
CA GLY A 482 19.74 -5.89 6.23
C GLY A 482 19.79 -4.64 5.33
N ARG A 483 18.71 -4.31 4.61
CA ARG A 483 18.59 -3.07 3.83
C ARG A 483 18.71 -1.85 4.76
N GLY A 484 19.34 -0.76 4.29
CA GLY A 484 19.56 0.44 5.09
C GLY A 484 20.69 0.33 6.14
N THR A 485 21.26 -0.87 6.35
CA THR A 485 22.38 -1.07 7.32
C THR A 485 23.72 -1.11 6.57
N ASP A 486 24.71 -0.40 7.09
CA ASP A 486 26.05 -0.35 6.51
C ASP A 486 26.93 -1.50 7.01
N ILE A 487 27.70 -2.13 6.10
CA ILE A 487 28.66 -3.19 6.41
C ILE A 487 30.04 -2.55 6.58
N LYS A 488 30.53 -2.48 7.79
CA LYS A 488 31.88 -1.95 8.08
C LYS A 488 32.91 -3.05 7.93
N LEU A 489 33.97 -2.77 7.16
CA LEU A 489 35.06 -3.72 6.95
C LEU A 489 36.11 -3.58 8.05
N ASP A 490 36.65 -4.72 8.50
CA ASP A 490 37.86 -4.71 9.34
C ASP A 490 39.05 -4.21 8.51
N PRO A 491 40.03 -3.49 9.11
CA PRO A 491 41.15 -2.90 8.39
C PRO A 491 41.97 -3.88 7.54
N ASP A 492 42.13 -5.09 8.00
CA ASP A 492 42.88 -6.15 7.27
C ASP A 492 42.14 -6.74 6.07
N VAL A 493 40.81 -6.61 6.06
CA VAL A 493 39.97 -7.12 4.95
C VAL A 493 40.22 -6.33 3.65
N HIS A 494 40.64 -5.09 3.73
CA HIS A 494 41.01 -4.29 2.55
C HIS A 494 42.12 -4.98 1.73
N LYS A 495 43.12 -5.59 2.39
CA LYS A 495 44.20 -6.31 1.72
C LYS A 495 43.76 -7.64 1.08
N LEU A 496 42.62 -8.17 1.53
CA LEU A 496 42.03 -9.41 1.01
C LEU A 496 41.08 -9.14 -0.17
N GLY A 497 40.92 -7.89 -0.61
CA GLY A 497 40.02 -7.51 -1.71
C GLY A 497 38.65 -7.04 -1.25
N GLY A 498 38.48 -6.73 0.06
CA GLY A 498 37.23 -6.23 0.62
C GLY A 498 36.13 -7.29 0.72
N LEU A 499 34.87 -6.85 0.81
CA LEU A 499 33.69 -7.73 0.84
C LEU A 499 33.46 -8.34 -0.53
N ALA A 500 33.31 -9.65 -0.60
CA ALA A 500 32.82 -10.36 -1.79
C ALA A 500 31.29 -10.50 -1.72
N VAL A 501 30.61 -10.16 -2.80
CA VAL A 501 29.16 -10.36 -2.97
C VAL A 501 28.92 -11.40 -4.06
N ILE A 502 28.20 -12.46 -3.72
CA ILE A 502 27.81 -13.54 -4.62
C ILE A 502 26.28 -13.56 -4.71
N GLY A 503 25.73 -13.21 -5.86
CA GLY A 503 24.32 -13.40 -6.16
C GLY A 503 24.06 -14.82 -6.66
N THR A 504 23.13 -15.53 -6.05
CA THR A 504 22.82 -16.92 -6.42
C THR A 504 21.87 -17.04 -7.61
N GLU A 505 21.22 -15.95 -7.97
CA GLU A 505 20.29 -15.80 -9.09
C GLU A 505 20.05 -14.32 -9.41
N ARG A 506 19.51 -14.01 -10.57
CA ARG A 506 19.05 -12.67 -10.90
C ARG A 506 17.67 -12.45 -10.31
N HIS A 507 17.47 -11.24 -9.75
CA HIS A 507 16.19 -10.85 -9.18
C HIS A 507 15.20 -10.38 -10.27
N GLU A 508 13.96 -10.16 -9.88
CA GLU A 508 12.88 -9.66 -10.74
C GLU A 508 13.23 -8.31 -11.41
N SER A 509 14.08 -7.50 -10.78
CA SER A 509 14.50 -6.21 -11.26
C SER A 509 16.02 -6.04 -11.18
N ARG A 510 16.58 -5.41 -12.22
CA ARG A 510 17.98 -5.02 -12.26
C ARG A 510 18.38 -4.11 -11.10
N ARG A 511 17.46 -3.33 -10.61
CA ARG A 511 17.63 -2.45 -9.47
C ARG A 511 18.01 -3.23 -8.20
N ILE A 512 17.32 -4.35 -7.93
CA ILE A 512 17.61 -5.22 -6.78
C ILE A 512 19.00 -5.82 -6.90
N ASP A 513 19.41 -6.25 -8.10
CA ASP A 513 20.77 -6.73 -8.35
C ASP A 513 21.81 -5.63 -8.04
N LEU A 514 21.56 -4.39 -8.46
CA LEU A 514 22.45 -3.26 -8.18
C LEU A 514 22.52 -2.93 -6.68
N GLN A 515 21.43 -3.10 -5.93
CA GLN A 515 21.42 -2.94 -4.47
C GLN A 515 22.25 -4.02 -3.78
N LEU A 516 22.16 -5.28 -4.23
CA LEU A 516 22.98 -6.37 -3.72
C LEU A 516 24.47 -6.11 -4.00
N MET A 517 24.83 -5.81 -5.25
CA MET A 517 26.19 -5.45 -5.62
C MET A 517 26.72 -4.23 -4.81
N GLY A 518 25.83 -3.25 -4.56
CA GLY A 518 26.12 -2.04 -3.78
C GLY A 518 26.42 -2.28 -2.30
N ARG A 519 26.29 -3.52 -1.81
CA ARG A 519 26.77 -3.88 -0.46
C ARG A 519 28.28 -3.88 -0.35
N SER A 520 28.98 -4.03 -1.46
CA SER A 520 30.45 -4.07 -1.57
C SER A 520 31.00 -2.85 -2.30
N GLY A 521 32.26 -2.51 -2.05
CA GLY A 521 32.98 -1.42 -2.72
C GLY A 521 32.46 -0.03 -2.33
N ARG A 522 32.14 0.18 -1.05
CA ARG A 522 31.63 1.43 -0.49
C ARG A 522 32.77 2.37 -0.13
N ARG A 523 32.55 3.68 -0.25
CA ARG A 523 33.51 4.74 0.16
C ARG A 523 34.93 4.54 -0.35
N GLY A 524 35.05 3.94 -1.56
CA GLY A 524 36.38 3.67 -2.16
C GLY A 524 37.05 2.38 -1.69
N ASP A 525 36.40 1.60 -0.80
CA ASP A 525 36.90 0.29 -0.39
C ASP A 525 36.99 -0.65 -1.59
N PRO A 526 37.96 -1.59 -1.60
CA PRO A 526 37.97 -2.66 -2.55
C PRO A 526 36.76 -3.56 -2.36
N GLY A 527 36.33 -4.24 -3.41
CA GLY A 527 35.20 -5.12 -3.35
C GLY A 527 35.11 -6.02 -4.58
N PHE A 528 34.23 -7.00 -4.47
CA PHE A 528 34.00 -7.97 -5.54
C PHE A 528 32.50 -8.26 -5.65
N SER A 529 32.01 -8.41 -6.88
CA SER A 529 30.65 -8.90 -7.11
C SER A 529 30.57 -9.88 -8.27
N LYS A 530 29.77 -10.92 -8.12
CA LYS A 530 29.54 -11.93 -9.16
C LYS A 530 28.17 -12.58 -8.98
N PHE A 531 27.46 -12.81 -10.09
CA PHE A 531 26.27 -13.63 -10.09
C PHE A 531 26.55 -15.04 -10.62
N MET A 532 25.98 -16.04 -9.96
CA MET A 532 26.00 -17.43 -10.37
C MET A 532 24.57 -17.90 -10.60
N ILE A 533 24.18 -18.08 -11.84
CA ILE A 533 22.81 -18.36 -12.24
C ILE A 533 22.66 -19.70 -12.91
N SER A 534 21.48 -20.29 -12.91
CA SER A 534 21.14 -21.54 -13.56
C SER A 534 20.04 -21.32 -14.60
N LEU A 535 20.06 -22.16 -15.64
CA LEU A 535 18.94 -22.23 -16.61
C LEU A 535 17.65 -22.78 -15.98
N GLU A 536 17.72 -23.28 -14.75
CA GLU A 536 16.60 -23.78 -13.94
C GLU A 536 16.18 -22.76 -12.84
N ASP A 537 16.70 -21.52 -12.86
CA ASP A 537 16.27 -20.48 -11.91
C ASP A 537 14.89 -19.94 -12.29
N ASP A 538 14.11 -19.59 -11.27
CA ASP A 538 12.68 -19.24 -11.38
C ASP A 538 12.43 -18.12 -12.40
N LEU A 539 13.33 -17.12 -12.49
CA LEU A 539 13.28 -16.05 -13.49
C LEU A 539 13.25 -16.59 -14.93
N LEU A 540 14.00 -17.66 -15.22
CA LEU A 540 14.08 -18.25 -16.55
C LEU A 540 13.00 -19.32 -16.78
N GLU A 541 12.52 -19.96 -15.72
CA GLU A 541 11.39 -20.89 -15.78
C GLU A 541 10.08 -20.15 -16.07
N GLN A 542 9.88 -18.96 -15.48
CA GLN A 542 8.74 -18.10 -15.74
C GLN A 542 8.81 -17.39 -17.12
N PHE A 543 9.96 -17.42 -17.76
CA PHE A 543 10.16 -16.78 -19.06
C PHE A 543 9.60 -17.63 -20.19
N GLU A 544 8.30 -17.58 -20.42
CA GLU A 544 7.59 -18.26 -21.51
C GLU A 544 7.93 -17.65 -22.87
N SER A 545 8.95 -18.17 -23.54
CA SER A 545 9.32 -17.80 -24.90
C SER A 545 9.63 -19.03 -25.72
N LYS A 546 8.95 -19.19 -26.87
CA LYS A 546 9.22 -20.28 -27.83
C LYS A 546 10.68 -20.35 -28.29
N SER A 547 11.36 -19.19 -28.31
CA SER A 547 12.79 -19.10 -28.62
C SER A 547 13.66 -19.64 -27.48
N TRP A 548 13.28 -19.35 -26.22
CA TRP A 548 13.94 -19.86 -25.02
C TRP A 548 13.78 -21.38 -24.86
N GLU A 549 12.57 -21.91 -25.02
CA GLU A 549 12.32 -23.35 -24.98
C GLU A 549 13.22 -24.13 -25.95
N LYS A 550 13.32 -23.65 -27.22
CA LYS A 550 14.19 -24.25 -28.23
C LYS A 550 15.67 -24.13 -27.87
N LEU A 551 16.09 -22.98 -27.33
CA LEU A 551 17.47 -22.75 -26.93
C LEU A 551 17.85 -23.58 -25.71
N SER A 552 17.02 -23.59 -24.67
CA SER A 552 17.26 -24.36 -23.43
C SER A 552 17.31 -25.87 -23.70
N ALA A 553 16.40 -26.42 -24.51
CA ALA A 553 16.42 -27.81 -24.94
C ALA A 553 17.69 -28.13 -25.70
N LYS A 554 18.15 -27.25 -26.60
CA LYS A 554 19.41 -27.45 -27.34
C LYS A 554 20.64 -27.41 -26.42
N LEU A 555 20.64 -26.51 -25.44
CA LEU A 555 21.69 -26.37 -24.44
C LEU A 555 21.74 -27.60 -23.53
N LYS A 556 20.59 -28.05 -22.99
CA LYS A 556 20.48 -29.25 -22.14
C LYS A 556 21.01 -30.49 -22.85
N ARG A 557 20.81 -30.63 -24.18
CA ARG A 557 21.36 -31.75 -24.98
C ARG A 557 22.88 -31.69 -25.18
N LYS A 558 23.47 -30.49 -25.15
CA LYS A 558 24.89 -30.25 -25.37
C LYS A 558 25.67 -30.02 -24.07
N ALA A 559 25.01 -30.12 -22.91
CA ALA A 559 25.63 -29.89 -21.62
C ALA A 559 26.87 -30.77 -21.42
N PRO A 560 28.07 -30.19 -21.30
CA PRO A 560 29.23 -30.95 -20.87
C PRO A 560 28.99 -31.36 -19.40
N ARG A 561 29.37 -32.55 -19.04
CA ARG A 561 29.22 -33.07 -17.67
C ARG A 561 30.34 -32.62 -16.72
N ASP A 562 31.08 -31.57 -17.07
CA ASP A 562 32.27 -31.10 -16.36
C ASP A 562 31.98 -30.00 -15.32
N GLY A 563 30.72 -29.57 -15.18
CA GLY A 563 30.31 -28.57 -14.22
C GLY A 563 30.81 -27.14 -14.47
N LYS A 564 31.37 -26.87 -15.67
CA LYS A 564 31.83 -25.54 -16.04
C LYS A 564 30.70 -24.62 -16.48
N PRO A 565 30.82 -23.28 -16.23
CA PRO A 565 29.81 -22.34 -16.66
C PRO A 565 29.73 -22.24 -18.18
N VAL A 566 28.50 -21.96 -18.67
CA VAL A 566 28.21 -21.74 -20.10
C VAL A 566 28.22 -20.25 -20.37
N ASN A 567 29.39 -19.68 -20.64
CA ASN A 567 29.52 -18.27 -20.93
C ASN A 567 29.21 -17.96 -22.40
N SER A 568 27.96 -17.70 -22.71
CA SER A 568 27.48 -17.33 -24.05
C SER A 568 26.75 -15.98 -24.03
N ARG A 569 27.19 -15.04 -24.90
CA ARG A 569 26.52 -13.75 -25.08
C ARG A 569 25.02 -13.89 -25.37
N LYS A 570 24.61 -14.96 -26.04
CA LYS A 570 23.20 -15.24 -26.35
C LYS A 570 22.39 -15.58 -25.09
N ILE A 571 22.96 -16.33 -24.15
CA ILE A 571 22.30 -16.70 -22.91
C ILE A 571 22.21 -15.48 -22.00
N HIS A 572 23.27 -14.69 -21.88
CA HIS A 572 23.23 -13.43 -21.14
C HIS A 572 22.16 -12.48 -21.69
N ALA A 573 22.02 -12.39 -23.02
CA ALA A 573 20.98 -11.56 -23.62
C ALA A 573 19.55 -12.06 -23.24
N VAL A 574 19.34 -13.38 -23.17
CA VAL A 574 18.06 -13.95 -22.74
C VAL A 574 17.77 -13.64 -21.26
N VAL A 575 18.76 -13.76 -20.38
CA VAL A 575 18.58 -13.39 -18.95
C VAL A 575 18.18 -11.93 -18.79
N VAL A 576 18.86 -11.02 -19.50
CA VAL A 576 18.53 -9.59 -19.49
C VAL A 576 17.14 -9.32 -20.08
N ASP A 577 16.75 -10.04 -21.13
CA ASP A 577 15.42 -9.88 -21.75
C ASP A 577 14.31 -10.41 -20.81
N ALA A 578 14.53 -11.54 -20.13
CA ALA A 578 13.62 -12.08 -19.14
C ALA A 578 13.39 -11.10 -17.98
N GLN A 579 14.47 -10.53 -17.45
CA GLN A 579 14.39 -9.54 -16.38
C GLN A 579 13.62 -8.29 -16.83
N LYS A 580 13.91 -7.74 -18.01
CA LYS A 580 13.19 -6.58 -18.55
C LYS A 580 11.71 -6.83 -18.77
N ARG A 581 11.30 -8.02 -19.20
CA ARG A 581 9.89 -8.37 -19.37
C ARG A 581 9.17 -8.46 -18.04
N LEU A 582 9.82 -9.03 -17.03
CA LEU A 582 9.25 -9.09 -15.69
C LEU A 582 9.13 -7.70 -15.05
N GLU A 583 10.14 -6.85 -15.23
CA GLU A 583 10.07 -5.43 -14.85
C GLU A 583 8.89 -4.73 -15.51
N GLY A 584 8.71 -4.93 -16.84
CA GLY A 584 7.59 -4.38 -17.58
C GLY A 584 6.24 -4.89 -17.07
N ALA A 585 6.10 -6.20 -16.85
CA ALA A 585 4.85 -6.77 -16.31
C ALA A 585 4.53 -6.22 -14.91
N ASN A 586 5.52 -6.09 -14.05
CA ASN A 586 5.35 -5.48 -12.72
C ASN A 586 4.95 -3.99 -12.80
N TYR A 587 5.53 -3.25 -13.75
CA TYR A 587 5.13 -1.87 -14.02
C TYR A 587 3.67 -1.78 -14.48
N ASP A 588 3.24 -2.65 -15.39
CA ASP A 588 1.86 -2.69 -15.86
C ASP A 588 0.89 -2.99 -14.71
N ILE A 589 1.21 -3.94 -13.83
CA ILE A 589 0.41 -4.25 -12.64
C ILE A 589 0.24 -3.01 -11.74
N ARG A 590 1.33 -2.27 -11.46
CA ARG A 590 1.27 -1.05 -10.63
C ARG A 590 0.47 0.06 -11.32
N LYS A 591 0.63 0.21 -12.62
CA LYS A 591 -0.11 1.19 -13.42
C LYS A 591 -1.61 0.88 -13.44
N ASP A 592 -1.97 -0.38 -13.64
CA ASP A 592 -3.37 -0.82 -13.61
C ASP A 592 -3.98 -0.59 -12.22
N LEU A 593 -3.27 -1.00 -11.15
CA LEU A 593 -3.72 -0.75 -9.78
C LEU A 593 -4.01 0.74 -9.55
N LEU A 594 -3.09 1.62 -9.95
CA LEU A 594 -3.27 3.06 -9.82
C LEU A 594 -4.45 3.57 -10.64
N SER A 595 -4.59 3.13 -11.91
CA SER A 595 -5.65 3.59 -12.80
C SER A 595 -7.06 3.23 -12.29
N TYR A 596 -7.21 2.05 -11.69
CA TYR A 596 -8.46 1.65 -11.04
C TYR A 596 -8.69 2.39 -9.72
N ASP A 597 -7.65 2.60 -8.90
CA ASP A 597 -7.79 3.33 -7.64
C ASP A 597 -8.01 4.84 -7.86
N GLU A 598 -7.58 5.43 -8.97
CA GLU A 598 -7.86 6.84 -9.29
C GLU A 598 -9.36 7.14 -9.37
N VAL A 599 -10.18 6.18 -9.82
CA VAL A 599 -11.64 6.33 -9.85
C VAL A 599 -12.18 6.41 -8.42
N ILE A 600 -11.74 5.49 -7.56
CA ILE A 600 -12.13 5.47 -6.14
C ILE A 600 -11.57 6.71 -5.41
N ASP A 601 -10.37 7.16 -5.75
CA ASP A 601 -9.72 8.31 -5.12
C ASP A 601 -10.48 9.62 -5.34
N LEU A 602 -11.04 9.81 -6.54
CA LEU A 602 -11.92 10.96 -6.82
C LEU A 602 -13.18 10.92 -5.94
N GLN A 603 -13.81 9.77 -5.82
CA GLN A 603 -14.99 9.56 -4.98
C GLN A 603 -14.65 9.73 -3.49
N ARG A 604 -13.54 9.14 -3.04
CA ARG A 604 -13.01 9.26 -1.66
C ARG A 604 -12.79 10.72 -1.28
N LYS A 605 -12.15 11.50 -2.15
CA LYS A 605 -11.92 12.94 -1.90
C LYS A 605 -13.21 13.72 -1.72
N MET A 606 -14.27 13.38 -2.46
CA MET A 606 -15.58 14.03 -2.30
C MET A 606 -16.21 13.66 -0.95
N VAL A 607 -16.28 12.38 -0.62
CA VAL A 607 -16.87 11.87 0.63
C VAL A 607 -16.09 12.39 1.85
N TYR A 608 -14.77 12.28 1.84
CA TYR A 608 -13.93 12.73 2.98
C TYR A 608 -13.98 14.26 3.18
N LYS A 609 -14.05 15.03 2.10
CA LYS A 609 -14.23 16.48 2.17
C LYS A 609 -15.59 16.84 2.79
N GLU A 610 -16.65 16.17 2.40
CA GLU A 610 -17.98 16.39 2.99
C GLU A 610 -17.98 16.01 4.47
N ARG A 611 -17.39 14.86 4.80
CA ARG A 611 -17.21 14.40 6.17
C ARG A 611 -16.43 15.40 7.03
N ASP A 612 -15.34 15.94 6.51
CA ASP A 612 -14.54 16.96 7.20
C ASP A 612 -15.33 18.24 7.47
N LEU A 613 -16.13 18.70 6.51
CA LEU A 613 -16.99 19.86 6.69
C LEU A 613 -18.05 19.63 7.79
N LEU A 614 -18.57 18.41 7.92
CA LEU A 614 -19.50 18.04 8.98
C LEU A 614 -18.82 18.05 10.36
N LEU A 615 -17.61 17.53 10.45
CA LEU A 615 -16.82 17.53 11.68
C LEU A 615 -16.38 18.94 12.08
N GLU A 616 -16.02 19.80 11.10
CA GLU A 616 -15.54 21.16 11.37
C GLU A 616 -16.65 22.12 11.82
N ARG A 617 -17.81 22.04 11.20
CA ARG A 617 -18.90 23.00 11.42
C ARG A 617 -19.80 22.60 12.57
N ASN A 618 -19.68 21.40 13.07
CA ASN A 618 -20.58 20.80 14.07
C ASN A 618 -22.08 20.87 13.70
N LYS A 619 -22.37 20.96 12.39
CA LYS A 619 -23.70 20.99 11.78
C LYS A 619 -23.64 20.55 10.33
N LEU A 620 -24.77 20.13 9.77
CA LEU A 620 -24.89 19.80 8.36
C LEU A 620 -24.50 21.00 7.48
N GLY A 621 -23.75 20.76 6.41
CA GLY A 621 -23.39 21.76 5.41
C GLY A 621 -24.59 22.23 4.59
N VAL A 622 -25.53 21.31 4.33
CA VAL A 622 -26.85 21.54 3.76
C VAL A 622 -27.88 21.32 4.86
N SER A 623 -28.96 22.11 4.95
CA SER A 623 -29.95 21.89 5.98
C SER A 623 -30.68 20.57 5.77
N SER A 624 -30.98 19.86 6.84
CA SER A 624 -31.78 18.62 6.83
C SER A 624 -33.12 18.80 6.11
N GLU A 625 -33.76 19.98 6.28
CA GLU A 625 -34.96 20.38 5.57
C GLU A 625 -34.78 20.39 4.05
N LYS A 626 -33.61 20.87 3.56
CA LYS A 626 -33.33 20.91 2.13
C LYS A 626 -33.14 19.50 1.56
N ILE A 627 -32.40 18.64 2.26
CA ILE A 627 -32.19 17.23 1.83
C ILE A 627 -33.55 16.51 1.81
N LEU A 628 -34.33 16.67 2.89
CA LEU A 628 -35.65 16.06 2.99
C LEU A 628 -36.56 16.50 1.85
N ARG A 629 -36.57 17.82 1.52
CA ARG A 629 -37.33 18.37 0.40
C ARG A 629 -36.90 17.79 -0.94
N GLU A 630 -35.62 17.76 -1.22
CA GLU A 630 -35.06 17.21 -2.47
C GLU A 630 -35.41 15.72 -2.63
N VAL A 631 -35.29 14.94 -1.57
CA VAL A 631 -35.68 13.51 -1.56
C VAL A 631 -37.18 13.34 -1.75
N ALA A 632 -38.01 14.15 -1.07
CA ALA A 632 -39.45 14.12 -1.22
C ALA A 632 -39.90 14.54 -2.63
N GLU A 633 -39.34 15.63 -3.19
CA GLU A 633 -39.63 16.05 -4.56
C GLU A 633 -39.28 14.97 -5.61
N TYR A 634 -38.17 14.23 -5.40
CA TYR A 634 -37.78 13.12 -6.26
C TYR A 634 -38.67 11.87 -6.07
N SER A 635 -39.13 11.63 -4.83
CA SER A 635 -39.95 10.45 -4.48
C SER A 635 -41.42 10.62 -4.80
N PHE A 636 -41.93 11.87 -4.84
CA PHE A 636 -43.34 12.17 -5.08
C PHE A 636 -43.46 13.05 -6.34
N ILE A 637 -43.52 12.40 -7.50
CA ILE A 637 -43.81 13.00 -8.80
C ILE A 637 -45.17 12.54 -9.28
N HIS A 638 -45.75 13.17 -10.28
CA HIS A 638 -47.07 12.77 -10.75
C HIS A 638 -46.98 11.39 -11.45
N PRO A 639 -47.83 10.40 -11.07
CA PRO A 639 -47.78 9.05 -11.67
C PRO A 639 -47.85 9.01 -13.19
N SER A 640 -48.50 10.02 -13.85
CA SER A 640 -48.55 10.13 -15.31
C SER A 640 -47.16 10.41 -15.93
N ASP A 641 -46.20 10.87 -15.18
CA ASP A 641 -44.86 11.21 -15.65
C ASP A 641 -43.90 10.02 -15.56
N ILE A 642 -44.40 8.87 -15.06
CA ILE A 642 -43.64 7.64 -14.82
C ILE A 642 -44.04 6.58 -15.84
N PRO A 643 -43.06 5.89 -16.46
CA PRO A 643 -43.35 4.75 -17.33
C PRO A 643 -44.11 3.65 -16.55
N GLU A 644 -45.08 3.01 -17.19
CA GLU A 644 -45.91 1.97 -16.57
C GLU A 644 -45.06 0.83 -15.98
N GLU A 645 -43.94 0.51 -16.60
CA GLU A 645 -42.98 -0.52 -16.18
C GLU A 645 -42.25 -0.16 -14.87
N GLU A 646 -42.17 1.12 -14.49
CA GLU A 646 -41.45 1.63 -13.32
C GLU A 646 -42.40 1.97 -12.14
N LEU A 647 -43.69 1.93 -12.30
CA LEU A 647 -44.68 2.31 -11.29
C LEU A 647 -44.57 1.47 -10.00
N GLU A 648 -44.32 0.16 -10.12
CA GLU A 648 -44.18 -0.71 -8.96
C GLU A 648 -42.95 -0.33 -8.12
N ILE A 649 -41.83 -0.05 -8.75
CA ILE A 649 -40.58 0.42 -8.10
C ILE A 649 -40.82 1.78 -7.44
N TYR A 650 -41.52 2.67 -8.11
CA TYR A 650 -41.88 4.00 -7.63
C TYR A 650 -42.73 3.92 -6.35
N TYR A 651 -43.80 3.16 -6.34
CA TYR A 651 -44.64 2.99 -5.14
C TYR A 651 -43.91 2.25 -4.01
N SER A 652 -43.04 1.29 -4.34
CA SER A 652 -42.22 0.60 -3.35
C SER A 652 -41.29 1.58 -2.64
N ARG A 653 -40.67 2.50 -3.36
CA ARG A 653 -39.77 3.54 -2.80
C ARG A 653 -40.52 4.52 -1.90
N GLN A 654 -41.74 4.90 -2.26
CA GLN A 654 -42.58 5.74 -1.39
C GLN A 654 -42.96 5.01 -0.09
N LYS A 655 -43.33 3.72 -0.20
CA LYS A 655 -43.63 2.89 0.99
C LYS A 655 -42.40 2.76 1.89
N GLU A 656 -41.22 2.61 1.31
CA GLU A 656 -39.97 2.54 2.05
C GLU A 656 -39.66 3.88 2.76
N LEU A 657 -39.85 5.02 2.09
CA LEU A 657 -39.59 6.33 2.69
C LEU A 657 -40.50 6.63 3.88
N LEU A 658 -41.77 6.23 3.82
CA LEU A 658 -42.77 6.51 4.86
C LEU A 658 -42.98 5.35 5.86
N GLY A 659 -42.52 4.15 5.52
CA GLY A 659 -42.79 2.93 6.29
C GLY A 659 -42.06 2.94 7.64
N GLY A 660 -42.78 2.65 8.73
CA GLY A 660 -42.20 2.64 10.08
C GLY A 660 -41.89 4.00 10.69
N THR A 661 -42.15 5.09 9.96
CA THR A 661 -41.85 6.46 10.41
C THR A 661 -42.92 7.03 11.32
N LYS A 662 -42.63 8.13 12.01
CA LYS A 662 -43.62 8.89 12.85
C LYS A 662 -44.42 9.90 12.04
N PHE A 663 -44.22 9.99 10.71
CA PHE A 663 -45.03 10.84 9.87
C PHE A 663 -46.50 10.42 9.90
N PRO A 664 -47.45 11.37 10.16
CA PRO A 664 -48.83 10.98 10.54
C PRO A 664 -49.69 10.57 9.33
N ILE A 665 -49.23 10.78 8.09
CA ILE A 665 -50.00 10.48 6.88
C ILE A 665 -49.50 9.14 6.32
N SER A 666 -50.42 8.16 6.21
CA SER A 666 -50.10 6.83 5.70
C SER A 666 -49.85 6.86 4.19
N PHE A 667 -49.15 5.84 3.69
CA PHE A 667 -48.91 5.68 2.24
C PHE A 667 -50.21 5.75 1.42
N ASP A 668 -51.28 5.05 1.87
CA ASP A 668 -52.58 5.04 1.16
C ASP A 668 -53.24 6.43 1.10
N GLN A 669 -53.01 7.27 2.10
CA GLN A 669 -53.48 8.66 2.06
C GLN A 669 -52.64 9.54 1.15
N VAL A 670 -51.34 9.33 1.18
CA VAL A 670 -50.39 10.09 0.31
C VAL A 670 -50.67 9.85 -1.19
N THR A 671 -51.08 8.62 -1.58
CA THR A 671 -51.41 8.31 -2.98
C THR A 671 -52.67 9.06 -3.51
N LEU A 672 -53.46 9.65 -2.61
CA LEU A 672 -54.63 10.44 -2.94
C LEU A 672 -54.37 11.98 -3.00
N MET A 673 -53.14 12.39 -2.61
CA MET A 673 -52.77 13.80 -2.56
C MET A 673 -52.00 14.22 -3.82
N GLU A 674 -52.01 15.50 -4.10
CA GLU A 674 -51.11 16.06 -5.12
C GLU A 674 -49.65 15.98 -4.66
N PRO A 675 -48.68 15.61 -5.52
CA PRO A 675 -47.27 15.44 -5.15
C PRO A 675 -46.67 16.63 -4.39
N ARG A 676 -47.00 17.85 -4.80
CA ARG A 676 -46.53 19.08 -4.13
C ARG A 676 -47.08 19.23 -2.72
N GLU A 677 -48.31 18.83 -2.48
CA GLU A 677 -48.93 18.88 -1.14
C GLU A 677 -48.24 17.88 -0.20
N VAL A 678 -47.91 16.69 -0.70
CA VAL A 678 -47.17 15.68 0.07
C VAL A 678 -45.80 16.22 0.49
N VAL A 679 -45.05 16.84 -0.42
CA VAL A 679 -43.73 17.41 -0.13
C VAL A 679 -43.83 18.50 0.95
N GLU A 680 -44.79 19.41 0.82
CA GLU A 680 -44.96 20.49 1.82
C GLU A 680 -45.42 19.97 3.19
N GLU A 681 -46.27 18.94 3.25
CA GLU A 681 -46.68 18.28 4.48
C GLU A 681 -45.50 17.58 5.19
N ILE A 682 -44.66 16.83 4.45
CA ILE A 682 -43.48 16.19 4.99
C ILE A 682 -42.53 17.23 5.59
N VAL A 683 -42.22 18.28 4.86
CA VAL A 683 -41.29 19.33 5.30
C VAL A 683 -41.86 20.13 6.46
N SER A 684 -43.16 20.45 6.42
CA SER A 684 -43.83 21.19 7.50
C SER A 684 -43.90 20.38 8.79
N TRP A 685 -44.20 19.08 8.69
CA TRP A 685 -44.21 18.17 9.82
C TRP A 685 -42.83 18.05 10.45
N HIS A 686 -41.79 17.78 9.67
CA HIS A 686 -40.42 17.72 10.15
C HIS A 686 -39.99 18.98 10.86
N LYS A 687 -40.28 20.16 10.29
CA LYS A 687 -39.99 21.45 10.91
C LYS A 687 -40.71 21.62 12.24
N LYS A 688 -41.94 21.20 12.36
CA LYS A 688 -42.72 21.24 13.61
C LYS A 688 -42.10 20.31 14.68
N GLU A 689 -41.75 19.09 14.32
CA GLU A 689 -41.11 18.13 15.23
C GLU A 689 -39.72 18.63 15.68
N ARG A 690 -38.92 19.10 14.75
CA ARG A 690 -37.61 19.71 15.04
C ARG A 690 -37.66 20.88 16.01
N ASN A 691 -38.67 21.76 15.91
CA ASN A 691 -38.83 22.93 16.78
C ASN A 691 -39.25 22.58 18.22
N LYS A 692 -39.54 21.32 18.53
CA LYS A 692 -39.80 20.88 19.92
C LYS A 692 -38.52 20.80 20.75
N PHE A 693 -37.34 20.77 20.12
CA PHE A 693 -36.04 20.59 20.76
C PHE A 693 -35.13 21.81 20.57
N PRO A 694 -34.13 22.00 21.46
CA PRO A 694 -33.11 23.02 21.26
C PRO A 694 -32.38 22.81 19.92
N ALA A 695 -32.18 23.91 19.19
CA ALA A 695 -31.62 23.88 17.83
C ALA A 695 -30.22 23.20 17.76
N GLU A 696 -29.41 23.36 18.81
CA GLU A 696 -28.07 22.75 18.88
C GLU A 696 -28.15 21.25 19.10
N THR A 697 -29.07 20.76 19.94
CA THR A 697 -29.26 19.33 20.24
C THR A 697 -29.71 18.59 18.99
N ILE A 698 -30.77 19.10 18.32
CA ILE A 698 -31.28 18.43 17.12
C ILE A 698 -30.26 18.46 15.97
N ALA A 699 -29.52 19.55 15.81
CA ALA A 699 -28.47 19.64 14.80
C ALA A 699 -27.32 18.64 15.05
N ALA A 700 -26.98 18.38 16.32
CA ALA A 700 -25.99 17.37 16.68
C ALA A 700 -26.47 15.94 16.36
N ILE A 701 -27.75 15.65 16.67
CA ILE A 701 -28.37 14.36 16.37
C ILE A 701 -28.45 14.14 14.85
N GLU A 702 -28.95 15.11 14.10
CA GLU A 702 -29.02 15.05 12.64
C GLU A 702 -27.65 14.81 12.01
N ARG A 703 -26.63 15.51 12.50
CA ARG A 703 -25.25 15.31 12.05
C ARG A 703 -24.73 13.90 12.33
N GLU A 704 -24.96 13.37 13.52
CA GLU A 704 -24.51 12.03 13.91
C GLU A 704 -25.20 10.94 13.07
N VAL A 705 -26.49 11.06 12.84
CA VAL A 705 -27.25 10.16 11.96
C VAL A 705 -26.71 10.21 10.54
N TYR A 706 -26.45 11.43 10.02
CA TYR A 706 -25.94 11.61 8.68
C TYR A 706 -24.53 11.01 8.52
N LEU A 707 -23.62 11.23 9.48
CA LEU A 707 -22.27 10.64 9.49
C LEU A 707 -22.33 9.10 9.55
N ASN A 708 -23.20 8.54 10.40
CA ASN A 708 -23.34 7.08 10.52
C ASN A 708 -23.78 6.46 9.21
N LEU A 709 -24.80 7.02 8.57
CA LEU A 709 -25.31 6.54 7.29
C LEU A 709 -24.25 6.68 6.18
N MET A 710 -23.58 7.83 6.11
CA MET A 710 -22.51 8.05 5.13
C MET A 710 -21.40 7.01 5.28
N ASP A 711 -20.91 6.76 6.51
CA ASP A 711 -19.84 5.81 6.78
C ASP A 711 -20.25 4.38 6.43
N GLN A 712 -21.45 3.95 6.82
CA GLN A 712 -21.96 2.61 6.49
C GLN A 712 -22.10 2.41 4.98
N MET A 713 -22.71 3.36 4.31
CA MET A 713 -22.97 3.24 2.87
C MET A 713 -21.68 3.43 2.04
N TRP A 714 -20.72 4.21 2.54
CA TRP A 714 -19.39 4.31 1.91
C TRP A 714 -18.68 2.97 1.92
N VAL A 715 -18.75 2.22 3.01
CA VAL A 715 -18.18 0.87 3.08
C VAL A 715 -18.88 -0.08 2.10
N MET A 716 -20.21 -0.02 1.99
CA MET A 716 -20.93 -0.81 0.99
C MET A 716 -20.56 -0.43 -0.45
N HIS A 717 -20.35 0.86 -0.70
CA HIS A 717 -19.89 1.35 -2.00
C HIS A 717 -18.49 0.85 -2.35
N LEU A 718 -17.55 0.84 -1.39
CA LEU A 718 -16.21 0.29 -1.60
C LEU A 718 -16.27 -1.19 -1.98
N ASP A 719 -17.11 -1.99 -1.31
CA ASP A 719 -17.31 -3.40 -1.63
C ASP A 719 -17.90 -3.55 -3.05
N ALA A 720 -18.90 -2.74 -3.43
CA ALA A 720 -19.47 -2.75 -4.77
C ALA A 720 -18.43 -2.39 -5.86
N MET A 721 -17.52 -1.44 -5.58
CA MET A 721 -16.42 -1.08 -6.48
C MET A 721 -15.39 -2.19 -6.62
N VAL A 722 -15.11 -2.95 -5.56
CA VAL A 722 -14.25 -4.13 -5.62
C VAL A 722 -14.87 -5.21 -6.49
N GLN A 723 -16.16 -5.51 -6.31
CA GLN A 723 -16.90 -6.48 -7.13
C GLN A 723 -16.96 -6.07 -8.60
N LEU A 724 -17.20 -4.78 -8.87
CA LEU A 724 -17.17 -4.24 -10.23
C LEU A 724 -15.81 -4.47 -10.88
N ARG A 725 -14.71 -4.20 -10.16
CA ARG A 725 -13.34 -4.40 -10.65
C ARG A 725 -13.06 -5.85 -11.01
N GLU A 726 -13.50 -6.79 -10.17
CA GLU A 726 -13.29 -8.22 -10.42
C GLU A 726 -14.06 -8.73 -11.64
N GLY A 727 -15.28 -8.22 -11.84
CA GLY A 727 -16.14 -8.59 -12.97
C GLY A 727 -15.82 -7.88 -14.29
N ILE A 728 -15.15 -6.73 -14.26
CA ILE A 728 -15.02 -5.84 -15.42
C ILE A 728 -14.18 -6.46 -16.55
N HIS A 729 -13.20 -7.31 -16.23
CA HIS A 729 -12.34 -7.97 -17.21
C HIS A 729 -13.13 -8.92 -18.15
N LEU A 730 -14.28 -9.43 -17.71
CA LEU A 730 -15.15 -10.25 -18.55
C LEU A 730 -15.77 -9.44 -19.71
N ARG A 731 -15.85 -8.11 -19.57
CA ARG A 731 -16.37 -7.21 -20.59
C ARG A 731 -15.42 -6.97 -21.76
N ALA A 732 -14.12 -7.28 -21.58
CA ALA A 732 -13.15 -7.25 -22.67
C ALA A 732 -13.52 -8.17 -23.84
N TYR A 733 -14.30 -9.22 -23.60
CA TYR A 733 -14.84 -10.07 -24.65
C TYR A 733 -15.84 -9.33 -25.59
N GLY A 734 -16.40 -8.19 -25.14
CA GLY A 734 -17.27 -7.31 -25.91
C GLY A 734 -16.55 -6.19 -26.66
N GLN A 735 -15.23 -6.23 -26.82
CA GLN A 735 -14.39 -5.19 -27.46
C GLN A 735 -14.46 -3.81 -26.77
N GLN A 736 -14.83 -3.77 -25.49
CA GLN A 736 -14.85 -2.56 -24.69
C GLN A 736 -13.60 -2.50 -23.78
N ASP A 737 -13.03 -1.30 -23.63
CA ASP A 737 -11.90 -1.09 -22.71
C ASP A 737 -12.38 -1.26 -21.26
N PRO A 738 -11.83 -2.22 -20.50
CA PRO A 738 -12.27 -2.50 -19.13
C PRO A 738 -12.16 -1.29 -18.20
N LEU A 739 -11.12 -0.45 -18.35
CA LEU A 739 -10.94 0.73 -17.51
C LEU A 739 -12.00 1.80 -17.78
N VAL A 740 -12.34 2.03 -19.06
CA VAL A 740 -13.39 2.98 -19.46
C VAL A 740 -14.76 2.53 -18.94
N MET A 741 -15.02 1.22 -19.01
CA MET A 741 -16.27 0.66 -18.46
C MET A 741 -16.31 0.77 -16.93
N TYR A 742 -15.20 0.50 -16.25
CA TYR A 742 -15.09 0.68 -14.80
C TYR A 742 -15.33 2.13 -14.37
N GLN A 743 -14.79 3.10 -15.11
CA GLN A 743 -15.02 4.53 -14.85
C GLN A 743 -16.51 4.88 -15.01
N LYS A 744 -17.13 4.41 -16.07
CA LYS A 744 -18.56 4.70 -16.35
C LYS A 744 -19.49 4.06 -15.32
N GLU A 745 -19.33 2.76 -15.06
CA GLU A 745 -20.18 2.02 -14.12
C GLU A 745 -19.89 2.43 -12.67
N GLY A 746 -18.64 2.72 -12.35
CA GLY A 746 -18.24 3.25 -11.05
C GLY A 746 -18.82 4.64 -10.77
N ALA A 747 -18.95 5.50 -11.78
CA ALA A 747 -19.65 6.78 -11.65
C ALA A 747 -21.15 6.57 -11.38
N GLN A 748 -21.80 5.65 -12.08
CA GLN A 748 -23.21 5.30 -11.83
C GLN A 748 -23.44 4.73 -10.42
N LEU A 749 -22.54 3.85 -9.95
CA LEU A 749 -22.59 3.34 -8.58
C LEU A 749 -22.41 4.46 -7.55
N PHE A 750 -21.56 5.44 -7.83
CA PHE A 750 -21.36 6.59 -6.94
C PHE A 750 -22.55 7.55 -6.90
N GLU A 751 -23.18 7.82 -8.05
CA GLU A 751 -24.43 8.58 -8.11
C GLU A 751 -25.54 7.88 -7.31
N LYS A 752 -25.65 6.55 -7.47
CA LYS A 752 -26.59 5.74 -6.68
C LYS A 752 -26.28 5.83 -5.19
N PHE A 753 -25.01 5.67 -4.79
CA PHE A 753 -24.57 5.83 -3.40
C PHE A 753 -25.02 7.17 -2.83
N GLN A 754 -24.81 8.29 -3.55
CA GLN A 754 -25.21 9.62 -3.09
C GLN A 754 -26.74 9.76 -2.95
N ALA A 755 -27.49 9.22 -3.89
CA ALA A 755 -28.97 9.24 -3.84
C ALA A 755 -29.50 8.39 -2.70
N ASP A 756 -28.90 7.21 -2.46
CA ASP A 756 -29.35 6.26 -1.46
C ASP A 756 -29.08 6.79 -0.03
N TYR A 757 -27.89 7.35 0.26
CA TYR A 757 -27.66 7.85 1.62
C TYR A 757 -28.47 9.10 1.94
N HIS A 758 -28.79 9.97 0.97
CA HIS A 758 -29.75 11.06 1.16
C HIS A 758 -31.17 10.53 1.43
N PHE A 759 -31.55 9.47 0.70
CA PHE A 759 -32.85 8.84 0.89
C PHE A 759 -33.01 8.23 2.29
N TYR A 760 -32.01 7.45 2.73
CA TYR A 760 -32.06 6.84 4.07
C TYR A 760 -31.90 7.88 5.17
N PHE A 761 -31.19 8.98 4.92
CA PHE A 761 -31.19 10.10 5.86
C PHE A 761 -32.56 10.76 5.97
N ALA A 762 -33.23 11.01 4.84
CA ALA A 762 -34.61 11.54 4.85
C ALA A 762 -35.59 10.61 5.59
N HIS A 763 -35.48 9.30 5.35
CA HIS A 763 -36.26 8.30 6.09
C HIS A 763 -35.97 8.37 7.61
N ALA A 764 -34.71 8.41 8.00
CA ALA A 764 -34.31 8.53 9.41
C ALA A 764 -34.81 9.83 10.05
N LEU A 765 -34.84 10.94 9.30
CA LEU A 765 -35.44 12.18 9.83
C LEU A 765 -36.94 12.06 10.12
N LEU A 766 -37.65 11.23 9.36
CA LEU A 766 -39.07 10.96 9.58
C LEU A 766 -39.33 9.94 10.69
N GLU A 767 -38.35 9.09 11.00
CA GLU A 767 -38.38 8.10 12.08
C GLU A 767 -37.93 8.67 13.43
N LEU A 768 -37.06 9.70 13.44
CA LEU A 768 -36.39 10.22 14.62
C LEU A 768 -37.33 10.43 15.80
N ASP A 769 -36.95 9.78 16.91
CA ASP A 769 -37.50 10.02 18.25
C ASP A 769 -36.44 10.68 19.13
N PRO A 770 -36.35 12.01 19.12
CA PRO A 770 -35.34 12.68 19.92
C PRO A 770 -35.52 12.46 21.43
N ASP A 771 -36.74 12.19 21.91
CA ASP A 771 -37.01 11.91 23.33
C ASP A 771 -36.37 10.58 23.77
N GLY A 772 -36.40 9.56 22.91
CA GLY A 772 -35.75 8.28 23.16
C GLY A 772 -34.23 8.34 23.15
N LEU A 773 -33.64 9.21 22.32
CA LEU A 773 -32.18 9.38 22.19
C LEU A 773 -31.55 10.23 23.30
N ILE A 774 -32.33 11.09 23.98
CA ILE A 774 -31.84 11.95 25.08
C ILE A 774 -31.82 11.16 26.42
N GLN A 775 -32.54 10.05 26.51
CA GLN A 775 -32.64 9.24 27.72
C GLN A 775 -31.68 8.03 27.80
N GLY A 776 -30.94 7.72 26.70
CA GLY A 776 -29.91 6.68 26.63
C GLY A 776 -28.52 7.27 26.51
#